data_76510d693f37fe5f50ae6ae8e086ee0a
#
_entry.id   76510d693f37fe5f50ae6ae8e086ee0a
#
_cell.length_a   1.000
_cell.length_b   1.000
_cell.length_c   1.000
_cell.angle_alpha   90.00
_cell.angle_beta   90.00
_cell.angle_gamma   90.00
#
_symmetry.space_group_name_H-M   'P 1'
#
loop_
_entity.id
_entity.type
_entity.pdbx_description
1 polymer ?
#
loop_
_entity_poly.entity_id
_entity_poly.type
_entity_poly.pdbx_seq_one_letter_code
_entity_poly.pdbx_strand_id
1 'polypeptide(L)'
;MPFVFDRSISILRAHLASVMRYLGPLCLLLGIPFCAAAQSTAPARPDRQEATSAAPPVDELQERLKAAEAARNTGDPGSVARANFPVLSLALRKLGNVRTTEGAFPEAAELYRRSLTWEDAAETHVGLAICDLYLNRPDDSLAEAAKALALEPNNARAFNIQGKAWMKKREYHKAVDSLQRSVELHPEFEPAYALGVSLLSLKDPDSKKKAAQVFETIVKSVGDSGSLHVLFGHAYRDAEMQDEAVREQRKAVALDTNTPHAHYFLGLALLWKNEWVDTPEIRQEFVTELQNYPKDFLANYFLGYLDSNERRYDEAAVHLKAAADLDPTWPEPWLFLGLNAYAQRDLKASEAYLRKCIEVTGKDEARGNYQIRRAYLTLGRILTATGRAGEAATYLTRAREFQNQSLAESQQAIADKASEEGSVSPAAVVALLNREEDQPIALRSQPVDPTVPLDSGALARSGLSEETKQAAVAEENRLRLIIGTSFFDLATSEAIRRDYLAALVHYQDAEKWNSTIPGLLRNLGVAAFRVQDYNECVRALSQVLAGNPSDAPVRAMLGSAYFALDNYREAAKAIAPLGDRAMHDPTLGYPWAASLFRIGDSTQATHVLQEYEHSDLSPDALLLVGQLWSDMGDFSRAVQAFHHALEADPSLVKARYFAGMAQLRWEHSKEAQEEFTAALTLAPDDADATIGLGYVRVQQGKQSEAIELFRSVTEHHPENGNGHYQLGKLLLDGGGIQEAVAQLEVAAQELPQSDYVHYQLQAAYRKESRTADADRELQIYKELKAKNRESTVPRPMERP
;
A
#
# COMPACT_ATOMS: atom_id res chain seq x y z
N MET A 1 -45.71 38.85 -4.88
CA MET A 1 -44.52 38.19 -4.29
C MET A 1 -44.66 36.64 -4.23
N PRO A 2 -45.04 35.96 -5.30
CA PRO A 2 -45.11 34.49 -5.33
C PRO A 2 -43.82 33.82 -5.87
N PHE A 3 -42.93 34.54 -6.54
CA PHE A 3 -41.77 33.96 -7.24
C PHE A 3 -40.59 33.56 -6.34
N VAL A 4 -40.56 33.94 -5.08
CA VAL A 4 -39.44 33.57 -4.16
C VAL A 4 -39.73 32.25 -3.44
N PHE A 5 -40.98 31.84 -3.35
CA PHE A 5 -41.36 30.59 -2.64
C PHE A 5 -41.07 29.32 -3.44
N ASP A 6 -41.21 29.37 -4.75
CA ASP A 6 -41.08 28.19 -5.64
C ASP A 6 -39.62 27.69 -5.76
N ARG A 7 -38.65 28.62 -5.80
CA ARG A 7 -37.24 28.28 -5.84
C ARG A 7 -36.71 27.69 -4.51
N SER A 8 -37.24 28.12 -3.38
CA SER A 8 -36.82 27.57 -2.09
C SER A 8 -37.29 26.13 -1.90
N ILE A 9 -38.45 25.78 -2.45
CA ILE A 9 -39.02 24.44 -2.39
C ILE A 9 -38.24 23.48 -3.32
N SER A 10 -37.88 23.88 -4.50
CA SER A 10 -37.09 23.07 -5.46
C SER A 10 -35.69 22.77 -4.93
N ILE A 11 -35.07 23.72 -4.27
CA ILE A 11 -33.70 23.59 -3.71
C ILE A 11 -33.74 22.73 -2.42
N LEU A 12 -34.78 22.87 -1.60
CA LEU A 12 -34.97 22.02 -0.43
C LEU A 12 -35.30 20.56 -0.84
N ARG A 13 -36.03 20.37 -1.94
CA ARG A 13 -36.28 19.05 -2.56
C ARG A 13 -34.95 18.39 -3.00
N ALA A 14 -34.09 19.12 -3.66
CA ALA A 14 -32.77 18.61 -4.08
C ALA A 14 -31.86 18.28 -2.87
N HIS A 15 -31.94 19.07 -1.82
CA HIS A 15 -31.11 18.89 -0.64
C HIS A 15 -31.55 17.73 0.26
N LEU A 16 -32.90 17.62 0.51
CA LEU A 16 -33.45 16.45 1.20
C LEU A 16 -33.30 15.17 0.40
N ALA A 17 -33.41 15.24 -0.91
CA ALA A 17 -33.04 14.10 -1.78
C ALA A 17 -31.56 13.72 -1.65
N SER A 18 -30.65 14.67 -1.38
CA SER A 18 -29.24 14.40 -1.11
C SER A 18 -29.04 13.78 0.27
N VAL A 19 -29.59 14.36 1.32
CA VAL A 19 -29.51 13.84 2.71
C VAL A 19 -30.16 12.44 2.82
N MET A 20 -31.30 12.23 2.16
CA MET A 20 -32.00 10.96 2.16
C MET A 20 -31.38 9.91 1.23
N ARG A 21 -30.63 10.31 0.21
CA ARG A 21 -29.76 9.39 -0.58
C ARG A 21 -28.67 8.75 0.24
N TYR A 22 -28.23 9.39 1.33
CA TYR A 22 -27.21 8.80 2.23
C TYR A 22 -27.80 7.93 3.32
N LEU A 23 -29.04 8.14 3.74
CA LEU A 23 -29.69 7.32 4.78
C LEU A 23 -30.43 6.09 4.23
N GLY A 24 -31.05 6.18 3.06
CA GLY A 24 -31.72 5.04 2.41
C GLY A 24 -30.77 3.98 1.88
N PRO A 25 -29.71 4.34 1.14
CA PRO A 25 -28.69 3.40 0.69
C PRO A 25 -27.85 2.82 1.81
N LEU A 26 -27.64 3.53 2.93
CA LEU A 26 -26.81 3.07 4.03
C LEU A 26 -27.39 1.83 4.72
N CYS A 27 -28.70 1.75 4.88
CA CYS A 27 -29.36 0.57 5.43
C CYS A 27 -29.36 -0.63 4.45
N LEU A 28 -29.41 -0.38 3.14
CA LEU A 28 -29.37 -1.41 2.09
C LEU A 28 -27.96 -1.86 1.75
N LEU A 29 -26.96 -0.95 1.89
CA LEU A 29 -25.58 -1.22 1.56
C LEU A 29 -24.83 -1.90 2.72
N LEU A 30 -25.26 -1.73 3.97
CA LEU A 30 -24.53 -2.28 5.13
C LEU A 30 -24.80 -3.76 5.41
N GLY A 31 -25.70 -4.45 4.68
CA GLY A 31 -25.93 -5.89 4.87
C GLY A 31 -26.08 -6.29 6.35
N ILE A 32 -26.67 -5.38 7.17
CA ILE A 32 -26.89 -5.65 8.59
C ILE A 32 -27.91 -6.78 8.67
N PRO A 33 -27.57 -7.94 9.22
CA PRO A 33 -28.57 -8.98 9.40
C PRO A 33 -29.63 -8.50 10.39
N PHE A 34 -30.81 -8.20 9.86
CA PHE A 34 -32.00 -7.79 10.62
C PHE A 34 -32.62 -9.01 11.34
N CYS A 35 -31.80 -9.86 11.93
CA CYS A 35 -32.19 -11.14 12.54
C CYS A 35 -31.74 -11.30 13.99
N ALA A 36 -31.91 -10.25 14.84
CA ALA A 36 -31.61 -10.43 16.27
C ALA A 36 -32.72 -9.99 17.24
N ALA A 37 -33.87 -9.50 16.77
CA ALA A 37 -34.92 -8.99 17.68
C ALA A 37 -36.30 -9.67 17.58
N ALA A 38 -36.44 -10.78 16.87
CA ALA A 38 -37.69 -11.50 16.72
C ALA A 38 -37.69 -12.90 17.37
N GLN A 39 -36.91 -13.09 18.45
CA GLN A 39 -37.03 -14.30 19.28
C GLN A 39 -37.60 -13.94 20.66
N SER A 40 -38.91 -13.67 20.69
CA SER A 40 -39.71 -13.82 21.91
C SER A 40 -41.16 -14.01 21.50
N THR A 41 -41.69 -15.16 21.87
CA THR A 41 -43.12 -15.58 21.88
C THR A 41 -43.75 -15.96 20.54
N ALA A 42 -43.49 -17.19 20.10
CA ALA A 42 -44.46 -17.96 19.30
C ALA A 42 -44.76 -19.31 19.99
N PRO A 43 -46.02 -19.78 20.02
CA PRO A 43 -46.35 -21.01 20.68
C PRO A 43 -45.87 -22.24 19.89
N ALA A 44 -45.53 -23.29 20.62
CA ALA A 44 -45.03 -24.54 20.11
C ALA A 44 -45.96 -25.14 19.02
N ARG A 45 -45.37 -25.45 17.87
CA ARG A 45 -45.98 -26.30 16.85
C ARG A 45 -45.58 -27.77 17.07
N PRO A 46 -46.48 -28.75 16.82
CA PRO A 46 -46.18 -30.13 17.09
C PRO A 46 -45.28 -30.75 16.01
N ASP A 47 -44.50 -31.70 16.48
CA ASP A 47 -43.77 -32.77 15.82
C ASP A 47 -43.54 -32.68 14.30
N ARG A 48 -42.34 -32.32 13.91
CA ARG A 48 -41.73 -32.77 12.67
C ARG A 48 -40.71 -33.86 12.99
N GLN A 49 -40.95 -35.00 12.34
CA GLN A 49 -40.08 -36.15 12.31
C GLN A 49 -38.61 -35.80 12.15
N GLU A 50 -37.79 -36.54 12.87
CA GLU A 50 -36.34 -36.55 12.81
C GLU A 50 -35.86 -36.55 11.35
N ALA A 51 -35.36 -35.37 10.87
CA ALA A 51 -34.49 -35.33 9.73
C ALA A 51 -33.12 -35.79 10.20
N THR A 52 -32.68 -36.88 9.62
CA THR A 52 -31.32 -37.45 9.78
C THR A 52 -30.26 -36.34 9.89
N SER A 53 -29.50 -36.40 10.98
CA SER A 53 -28.34 -35.57 11.28
C SER A 53 -27.39 -35.55 10.07
N ALA A 54 -27.52 -34.53 9.23
CA ALA A 54 -26.45 -34.19 8.32
C ALA A 54 -25.26 -33.69 9.20
N ALA A 55 -24.11 -34.31 9.04
CA ALA A 55 -22.88 -33.85 9.67
C ALA A 55 -22.71 -32.32 9.40
N PRO A 56 -22.22 -31.55 10.38
CA PRO A 56 -22.00 -30.11 10.15
C PRO A 56 -21.13 -29.93 8.91
N PRO A 57 -21.39 -28.90 8.08
CA PRO A 57 -20.63 -28.67 6.87
C PRO A 57 -19.13 -28.63 7.25
N VAL A 58 -18.36 -29.49 6.62
CA VAL A 58 -16.92 -29.59 6.88
C VAL A 58 -16.31 -28.24 6.50
N ASP A 59 -15.55 -27.63 7.42
CA ASP A 59 -14.88 -26.38 7.13
C ASP A 59 -13.83 -26.63 6.04
N GLU A 60 -14.09 -26.14 4.84
CA GLU A 60 -13.23 -26.28 3.65
C GLU A 60 -11.77 -25.92 3.96
N LEU A 61 -11.54 -24.89 4.78
CA LEU A 61 -10.20 -24.49 5.19
C LEU A 61 -9.52 -25.57 6.03
N GLN A 62 -10.28 -26.27 6.88
CA GLN A 62 -9.75 -27.39 7.69
C GLN A 62 -9.34 -28.58 6.81
N GLU A 63 -10.09 -28.88 5.76
CA GLU A 63 -9.74 -29.94 4.82
C GLU A 63 -8.46 -29.60 4.04
N ARG A 64 -8.37 -28.37 3.54
CA ARG A 64 -7.18 -27.88 2.83
C ARG A 64 -5.95 -27.86 3.74
N LEU A 65 -6.11 -27.49 5.01
CA LEU A 65 -5.02 -27.54 6.01
C LEU A 65 -4.55 -28.98 6.29
N LYS A 66 -5.46 -29.94 6.43
CA LYS A 66 -5.11 -31.37 6.57
C LYS A 66 -4.34 -31.89 5.36
N ALA A 67 -4.72 -31.48 4.15
CA ALA A 67 -4.02 -31.84 2.93
C ALA A 67 -2.60 -31.23 2.90
N ALA A 68 -2.43 -29.97 3.32
CA ALA A 68 -1.13 -29.32 3.43
C ALA A 68 -0.24 -30.00 4.50
N GLU A 69 -0.81 -30.39 5.65
CA GLU A 69 -0.10 -31.12 6.68
C GLU A 69 0.33 -32.53 6.19
N ALA A 70 -0.55 -33.24 5.51
CA ALA A 70 -0.21 -34.53 4.90
C ALA A 70 0.91 -34.37 3.88
N ALA A 71 0.87 -33.34 3.02
CA ALA A 71 1.94 -33.06 2.06
C ALA A 71 3.28 -32.77 2.76
N ARG A 72 3.26 -32.02 3.87
CA ARG A 72 4.44 -31.72 4.70
C ARG A 72 5.08 -33.01 5.23
N ASN A 73 4.26 -33.97 5.66
CA ASN A 73 4.72 -35.26 6.17
C ASN A 73 5.32 -36.16 5.08
N THR A 74 5.08 -35.91 3.79
CA THR A 74 5.72 -36.66 2.69
C THR A 74 7.18 -36.29 2.49
N GLY A 75 7.57 -35.10 2.92
CA GLY A 75 8.91 -34.54 2.67
C GLY A 75 9.18 -34.12 1.22
N ASP A 76 8.18 -34.21 0.32
CA ASP A 76 8.31 -33.75 -1.08
C ASP A 76 8.00 -32.25 -1.19
N PRO A 77 9.02 -31.42 -1.52
CA PRO A 77 8.82 -29.96 -1.60
C PRO A 77 7.78 -29.55 -2.64
N GLY A 78 7.66 -30.29 -3.75
CA GLY A 78 6.68 -30.00 -4.79
C GLY A 78 5.24 -30.21 -4.31
N SER A 79 5.01 -31.26 -3.54
CA SER A 79 3.69 -31.55 -2.94
C SER A 79 3.34 -30.52 -1.87
N VAL A 80 4.32 -30.09 -1.03
CA VAL A 80 4.11 -29.04 -0.03
C VAL A 80 3.69 -27.73 -0.68
N ALA A 81 4.40 -27.29 -1.72
CA ALA A 81 4.07 -26.06 -2.45
C ALA A 81 2.65 -26.11 -3.02
N ARG A 82 2.31 -27.17 -3.78
CA ARG A 82 0.97 -27.33 -4.39
C ARG A 82 -0.17 -27.40 -3.37
N ALA A 83 0.07 -28.00 -2.21
CA ALA A 83 -0.96 -28.09 -1.16
C ALA A 83 -1.19 -26.76 -0.43
N ASN A 84 -0.19 -25.86 -0.38
CA ASN A 84 -0.32 -24.56 0.29
C ASN A 84 -1.00 -23.50 -0.59
N PHE A 85 -0.99 -23.58 -1.92
CA PHE A 85 -1.67 -22.60 -2.79
C PHE A 85 -3.17 -22.48 -2.49
N PRO A 86 -3.96 -23.56 -2.45
CA PRO A 86 -5.38 -23.47 -2.10
C PRO A 86 -5.62 -23.00 -0.65
N VAL A 87 -4.71 -23.30 0.28
CA VAL A 87 -4.81 -22.78 1.66
C VAL A 87 -4.63 -21.28 1.68
N LEU A 88 -3.57 -20.76 1.01
CA LEU A 88 -3.31 -19.31 0.91
C LEU A 88 -4.47 -18.58 0.25
N SER A 89 -4.96 -19.06 -0.88
CA SER A 89 -6.11 -18.46 -1.56
C SER A 89 -7.32 -18.37 -0.63
N LEU A 90 -7.74 -19.48 -0.03
CA LEU A 90 -8.92 -19.51 0.80
C LEU A 90 -8.77 -18.71 2.09
N ALA A 91 -7.59 -18.75 2.73
CA ALA A 91 -7.35 -18.00 3.96
C ALA A 91 -7.34 -16.48 3.70
N LEU A 92 -6.70 -16.01 2.62
CA LEU A 92 -6.72 -14.62 2.18
C LEU A 92 -8.14 -14.15 1.82
N ARG A 93 -8.92 -14.98 1.11
CA ARG A 93 -10.34 -14.71 0.82
C ARG A 93 -11.17 -14.58 2.10
N LYS A 94 -11.02 -15.53 3.04
CA LYS A 94 -11.74 -15.48 4.34
C LYS A 94 -11.37 -14.21 5.13
N LEU A 95 -10.09 -13.82 5.15
CA LEU A 95 -9.67 -12.58 5.78
C LEU A 95 -10.24 -11.35 5.05
N GLY A 96 -10.31 -11.37 3.72
CA GLY A 96 -11.02 -10.37 2.92
C GLY A 96 -12.50 -10.25 3.30
N ASN A 97 -13.18 -11.39 3.55
CA ASN A 97 -14.57 -11.38 4.04
C ASN A 97 -14.69 -10.72 5.43
N VAL A 98 -13.75 -10.98 6.36
CA VAL A 98 -13.70 -10.32 7.67
C VAL A 98 -13.56 -8.80 7.48
N ARG A 99 -12.62 -8.34 6.67
CA ARG A 99 -12.43 -6.92 6.35
C ARG A 99 -13.65 -6.28 5.70
N THR A 100 -14.33 -7.00 4.80
CA THR A 100 -15.59 -6.53 4.18
C THR A 100 -16.67 -6.31 5.24
N THR A 101 -16.81 -7.24 6.20
CA THR A 101 -17.78 -7.13 7.30
C THR A 101 -17.48 -5.95 8.21
N GLU A 102 -16.20 -5.63 8.40
CA GLU A 102 -15.73 -4.47 9.18
C GLU A 102 -15.84 -3.15 8.42
N GLY A 103 -16.19 -3.17 7.13
CA GLY A 103 -16.27 -1.98 6.28
C GLY A 103 -14.91 -1.50 5.75
N ALA A 104 -13.85 -2.28 5.92
CA ALA A 104 -12.50 -1.99 5.46
C ALA A 104 -12.31 -2.45 3.99
N PHE A 105 -13.04 -1.82 3.07
CA PHE A 105 -13.12 -2.23 1.66
C PHE A 105 -11.79 -2.12 0.90
N PRO A 106 -10.93 -1.11 1.12
CA PRO A 106 -9.63 -1.04 0.45
C PRO A 106 -8.73 -2.21 0.81
N GLU A 107 -8.65 -2.57 2.11
CA GLU A 107 -7.88 -3.69 2.65
C GLU A 107 -8.45 -5.02 2.15
N ALA A 108 -9.77 -5.17 2.18
CA ALA A 108 -10.45 -6.36 1.67
C ALA A 108 -10.16 -6.58 0.18
N ALA A 109 -10.23 -5.52 -0.64
CA ALA A 109 -9.94 -5.61 -2.07
C ALA A 109 -8.52 -6.10 -2.35
N GLU A 110 -7.54 -5.62 -1.57
CA GLU A 110 -6.16 -6.06 -1.71
C GLU A 110 -5.98 -7.53 -1.32
N LEU A 111 -6.66 -7.98 -0.25
CA LEU A 111 -6.67 -9.39 0.15
C LEU A 111 -7.28 -10.30 -0.91
N TYR A 112 -8.39 -9.89 -1.54
CA TYR A 112 -8.98 -10.65 -2.63
C TYR A 112 -8.06 -10.70 -3.86
N ARG A 113 -7.39 -9.60 -4.23
CA ARG A 113 -6.40 -9.62 -5.31
C ARG A 113 -5.25 -10.59 -5.02
N ARG A 114 -4.70 -10.57 -3.81
CA ARG A 114 -3.68 -11.55 -3.38
C ARG A 114 -4.20 -12.97 -3.36
N SER A 115 -5.45 -13.20 -2.97
CA SER A 115 -6.08 -14.53 -3.06
C SER A 115 -6.09 -15.05 -4.51
N LEU A 116 -6.46 -14.19 -5.47
CA LEU A 116 -6.52 -14.51 -6.90
C LEU A 116 -5.16 -14.82 -7.53
N THR A 117 -4.04 -14.43 -6.92
CA THR A 117 -2.72 -14.83 -7.42
C THR A 117 -2.43 -16.32 -7.18
N TRP A 118 -3.14 -16.95 -6.26
CA TRP A 118 -2.96 -18.35 -5.88
C TRP A 118 -3.99 -19.29 -6.51
N GLU A 119 -5.24 -18.84 -6.60
CA GLU A 119 -6.34 -19.62 -7.17
C GLU A 119 -7.40 -18.67 -7.74
N ASP A 120 -7.77 -18.87 -8.99
CA ASP A 120 -8.85 -18.14 -9.65
C ASP A 120 -10.19 -18.72 -9.23
N ALA A 121 -10.96 -17.99 -8.39
CA ALA A 121 -12.18 -18.49 -7.77
C ALA A 121 -13.32 -17.46 -7.88
N ALA A 122 -14.50 -17.93 -8.31
CA ALA A 122 -15.68 -17.09 -8.51
C ALA A 122 -16.05 -16.28 -7.26
N GLU A 123 -16.04 -16.92 -6.08
CA GLU A 123 -16.37 -16.25 -4.81
C GLU A 123 -15.37 -15.14 -4.44
N THR A 124 -14.09 -15.25 -4.87
CA THR A 124 -13.10 -14.21 -4.65
C THR A 124 -13.37 -13.00 -5.55
N HIS A 125 -13.74 -13.24 -6.80
CA HIS A 125 -14.16 -12.19 -7.73
C HIS A 125 -15.44 -11.49 -7.25
N VAL A 126 -16.41 -12.23 -6.69
CA VAL A 126 -17.61 -11.65 -6.06
C VAL A 126 -17.21 -10.74 -4.89
N GLY A 127 -16.32 -11.19 -4.02
CA GLY A 127 -15.82 -10.39 -2.90
C GLY A 127 -15.14 -9.09 -3.37
N LEU A 128 -14.31 -9.16 -4.40
CA LEU A 128 -13.64 -7.99 -4.99
C LEU A 128 -14.65 -7.05 -5.66
N ALA A 129 -15.64 -7.60 -6.39
CA ALA A 129 -16.71 -6.82 -7.00
C ALA A 129 -17.55 -6.05 -5.96
N ILE A 130 -17.80 -6.65 -4.80
CA ILE A 130 -18.44 -5.98 -3.67
C ILE A 130 -17.58 -4.79 -3.20
N CYS A 131 -16.31 -5.02 -2.98
CA CYS A 131 -15.40 -3.94 -2.55
C CYS A 131 -15.38 -2.78 -3.56
N ASP A 132 -15.24 -3.07 -4.85
CA ASP A 132 -15.22 -2.04 -5.89
C ASP A 132 -16.54 -1.26 -5.96
N LEU A 133 -17.67 -1.91 -5.73
CA LEU A 133 -18.98 -1.24 -5.64
C LEU A 133 -19.03 -0.24 -4.47
N TYR A 134 -18.52 -0.62 -3.29
CA TYR A 134 -18.47 0.24 -2.12
C TYR A 134 -17.43 1.36 -2.25
N LEU A 135 -16.35 1.12 -2.96
CA LEU A 135 -15.35 2.12 -3.31
C LEU A 135 -15.78 3.06 -4.45
N ASN A 136 -17.07 2.98 -4.87
CA ASN A 136 -17.65 3.76 -5.95
C ASN A 136 -16.98 3.56 -7.32
N ARG A 137 -16.60 2.30 -7.60
CA ARG A 137 -15.98 1.85 -8.87
C ARG A 137 -16.93 0.86 -9.58
N PRO A 138 -18.07 1.28 -10.10
CA PRO A 138 -19.06 0.36 -10.65
C PRO A 138 -18.57 -0.38 -11.90
N ASP A 139 -17.67 0.20 -12.71
CA ASP A 139 -17.12 -0.47 -13.89
C ASP A 139 -16.18 -1.60 -13.51
N ASP A 140 -15.31 -1.40 -12.51
CA ASP A 140 -14.44 -2.45 -11.98
C ASP A 140 -15.28 -3.57 -11.35
N SER A 141 -16.32 -3.21 -10.58
CA SER A 141 -17.27 -4.17 -10.00
C SER A 141 -17.95 -5.03 -11.06
N LEU A 142 -18.37 -4.43 -12.20
CA LEU A 142 -18.96 -5.16 -13.33
C LEU A 142 -17.95 -6.11 -13.98
N ALA A 143 -16.71 -5.68 -14.13
CA ALA A 143 -15.66 -6.53 -14.69
C ALA A 143 -15.38 -7.76 -13.82
N GLU A 144 -15.28 -7.57 -12.50
CA GLU A 144 -15.06 -8.66 -11.55
C GLU A 144 -16.30 -9.59 -11.46
N ALA A 145 -17.51 -9.06 -11.45
CA ALA A 145 -18.73 -9.86 -11.50
C ALA A 145 -18.81 -10.71 -12.78
N ALA A 146 -18.36 -10.16 -13.94
CA ALA A 146 -18.33 -10.91 -15.19
C ALA A 146 -17.31 -12.07 -15.15
N LYS A 147 -16.15 -11.89 -14.50
CA LYS A 147 -15.18 -12.97 -14.28
C LYS A 147 -15.76 -14.06 -13.38
N ALA A 148 -16.45 -13.68 -12.31
CA ALA A 148 -17.15 -14.65 -11.45
C ALA A 148 -18.18 -15.48 -12.24
N LEU A 149 -18.97 -14.83 -13.11
CA LEU A 149 -19.95 -15.49 -13.96
C LEU A 149 -19.31 -16.35 -15.08
N ALA A 150 -18.11 -16.03 -15.52
CA ALA A 150 -17.38 -16.85 -16.47
C ALA A 150 -16.94 -18.18 -15.82
N LEU A 151 -16.56 -18.15 -14.54
CA LEU A 151 -16.20 -19.34 -13.76
C LEU A 151 -17.44 -20.12 -13.32
N GLU A 152 -18.47 -19.42 -12.84
CA GLU A 152 -19.73 -19.99 -12.33
C GLU A 152 -20.94 -19.28 -12.97
N PRO A 153 -21.44 -19.77 -14.12
CA PRO A 153 -22.51 -19.10 -14.89
C PRO A 153 -23.85 -18.94 -14.15
N ASN A 154 -24.05 -19.66 -13.05
CA ASN A 154 -25.27 -19.59 -12.23
C ASN A 154 -24.98 -19.03 -10.82
N ASN A 155 -23.95 -18.21 -10.64
CA ASN A 155 -23.64 -17.58 -9.36
C ASN A 155 -24.62 -16.42 -9.09
N ALA A 156 -25.62 -16.68 -8.21
CA ALA A 156 -26.65 -15.70 -7.86
C ALA A 156 -26.09 -14.42 -7.24
N ARG A 157 -25.02 -14.53 -6.42
CA ARG A 157 -24.37 -13.39 -5.79
C ARG A 157 -23.68 -12.47 -6.82
N ALA A 158 -23.03 -13.07 -7.82
CA ALA A 158 -22.41 -12.30 -8.91
C ALA A 158 -23.48 -11.50 -9.70
N PHE A 159 -24.63 -12.11 -10.01
CA PHE A 159 -25.75 -11.39 -10.64
C PHE A 159 -26.32 -10.28 -9.76
N ASN A 160 -26.41 -10.50 -8.44
CA ASN A 160 -26.85 -9.45 -7.50
C ASN A 160 -25.91 -8.24 -7.54
N ILE A 161 -24.61 -8.45 -7.43
CA ILE A 161 -23.63 -7.36 -7.47
C ILE A 161 -23.61 -6.68 -8.83
N GLN A 162 -23.69 -7.43 -9.92
CA GLN A 162 -23.82 -6.88 -11.27
C GLN A 162 -25.04 -5.96 -11.38
N GLY A 163 -26.19 -6.39 -10.85
CA GLY A 163 -27.40 -5.58 -10.84
C GLY A 163 -27.25 -4.29 -10.03
N LYS A 164 -26.64 -4.36 -8.85
CA LYS A 164 -26.36 -3.17 -8.02
C LYS A 164 -25.40 -2.20 -8.68
N ALA A 165 -24.37 -2.73 -9.38
CA ALA A 165 -23.45 -1.88 -10.13
C ALA A 165 -24.16 -1.16 -11.30
N TRP A 166 -25.07 -1.83 -12.00
CA TRP A 166 -25.92 -1.19 -13.01
C TRP A 166 -26.86 -0.15 -12.41
N MET A 167 -27.42 -0.40 -11.20
CA MET A 167 -28.21 0.61 -10.48
C MET A 167 -27.38 1.88 -10.20
N LYS A 168 -26.13 1.73 -9.74
CA LYS A 168 -25.23 2.88 -9.54
C LYS A 168 -24.98 3.67 -10.83
N LYS A 169 -24.89 2.99 -11.96
CA LYS A 169 -24.74 3.60 -13.29
C LYS A 169 -26.07 4.12 -13.86
N ARG A 170 -27.21 3.95 -13.15
CA ARG A 170 -28.56 4.29 -13.59
C ARG A 170 -29.04 3.53 -14.84
N GLU A 171 -28.39 2.42 -15.17
CA GLU A 171 -28.74 1.53 -16.28
C GLU A 171 -29.80 0.50 -15.80
N TYR A 172 -30.99 1.01 -15.50
CA TYR A 172 -32.01 0.23 -14.76
C TYR A 172 -32.53 -1.00 -15.51
N HIS A 173 -32.59 -0.97 -16.86
CA HIS A 173 -32.95 -2.16 -17.64
C HIS A 173 -31.97 -3.32 -17.38
N LYS A 174 -30.66 -3.05 -17.46
CA LYS A 174 -29.62 -4.05 -17.19
C LYS A 174 -29.62 -4.49 -15.73
N ALA A 175 -29.92 -3.57 -14.82
CA ALA A 175 -30.08 -3.89 -13.40
C ALA A 175 -31.21 -4.88 -13.18
N VAL A 176 -32.38 -4.66 -13.79
CA VAL A 176 -33.56 -5.56 -13.72
C VAL A 176 -33.19 -6.95 -14.24
N ASP A 177 -32.53 -7.05 -15.41
CA ASP A 177 -32.18 -8.35 -15.99
C ASP A 177 -31.25 -9.13 -15.05
N SER A 178 -30.23 -8.48 -14.51
CA SER A 178 -29.29 -9.14 -13.59
C SER A 178 -29.92 -9.52 -12.26
N LEU A 179 -30.69 -8.62 -11.65
CA LEU A 179 -31.35 -8.87 -10.36
C LEU A 179 -32.44 -9.93 -10.47
N GLN A 180 -33.18 -9.92 -11.57
CA GLN A 180 -34.19 -10.98 -11.84
C GLN A 180 -33.52 -12.35 -11.90
N ARG A 181 -32.36 -12.42 -12.63
CA ARG A 181 -31.61 -13.68 -12.70
C ARG A 181 -31.09 -14.12 -11.34
N SER A 182 -30.61 -13.19 -10.50
CA SER A 182 -30.20 -13.48 -9.13
C SER A 182 -31.34 -14.08 -8.30
N VAL A 183 -32.52 -13.44 -8.33
CA VAL A 183 -33.69 -13.89 -7.58
C VAL A 183 -34.22 -15.25 -8.10
N GLU A 184 -34.19 -15.50 -9.40
CA GLU A 184 -34.56 -16.79 -9.99
C GLU A 184 -33.67 -17.93 -9.52
N LEU A 185 -32.35 -17.67 -9.40
CA LEU A 185 -31.36 -18.65 -8.96
C LEU A 185 -31.41 -18.87 -7.45
N HIS A 186 -31.53 -17.81 -6.67
CA HIS A 186 -31.59 -17.86 -5.22
C HIS A 186 -32.51 -16.75 -4.70
N PRO A 187 -33.75 -17.04 -4.28
CA PRO A 187 -34.71 -16.05 -3.78
C PRO A 187 -34.29 -15.53 -2.40
N GLU A 188 -33.63 -14.37 -2.39
CA GLU A 188 -33.27 -13.66 -1.15
C GLU A 188 -33.94 -12.28 -1.10
N PHE A 189 -34.13 -11.76 0.11
CA PHE A 189 -34.76 -10.47 0.35
C PHE A 189 -34.05 -9.32 -0.39
N GLU A 190 -32.75 -9.23 -0.25
CA GLU A 190 -31.97 -8.09 -0.72
C GLU A 190 -31.99 -7.94 -2.26
N PRO A 191 -31.69 -8.97 -3.08
CA PRO A 191 -31.80 -8.85 -4.54
C PRO A 191 -33.24 -8.65 -5.00
N ALA A 192 -34.23 -9.22 -4.32
CA ALA A 192 -35.66 -9.02 -4.64
C ALA A 192 -36.06 -7.56 -4.37
N TYR A 193 -35.66 -6.97 -3.27
CA TYR A 193 -35.94 -5.58 -2.99
C TYR A 193 -35.22 -4.65 -4.01
N ALA A 194 -33.95 -4.90 -4.32
CA ALA A 194 -33.21 -4.16 -5.33
C ALA A 194 -33.86 -4.25 -6.73
N LEU A 195 -34.41 -5.43 -7.07
CA LEU A 195 -35.21 -5.63 -8.29
C LEU A 195 -36.46 -4.73 -8.29
N GLY A 196 -37.23 -4.70 -7.18
CA GLY A 196 -38.38 -3.83 -7.02
C GLY A 196 -38.04 -2.36 -7.20
N VAL A 197 -36.95 -1.89 -6.56
CA VAL A 197 -36.45 -0.51 -6.70
C VAL A 197 -36.02 -0.20 -8.15
N SER A 198 -35.31 -1.13 -8.81
CA SER A 198 -34.90 -0.96 -10.21
C SER A 198 -36.09 -0.88 -11.16
N LEU A 199 -37.12 -1.71 -10.96
CA LEU A 199 -38.36 -1.68 -11.73
C LEU A 199 -39.12 -0.35 -11.57
N LEU A 200 -39.21 0.19 -10.34
CA LEU A 200 -39.79 1.51 -10.10
C LEU A 200 -39.03 2.62 -10.80
N SER A 201 -37.70 2.52 -10.86
CA SER A 201 -36.84 3.53 -11.49
C SER A 201 -36.99 3.62 -13.00
N LEU A 202 -37.58 2.63 -13.67
CA LEU A 202 -37.92 2.65 -15.09
C LEU A 202 -39.14 3.57 -15.42
N LYS A 203 -39.92 3.92 -14.40
CA LYS A 203 -41.06 4.87 -14.49
C LYS A 203 -42.20 4.49 -15.47
N ASP A 204 -42.17 3.31 -16.08
CA ASP A 204 -43.26 2.82 -16.94
C ASP A 204 -44.32 2.03 -16.17
N PRO A 205 -45.57 1.98 -16.66
CA PRO A 205 -46.69 1.36 -15.94
C PRO A 205 -46.54 -0.17 -15.71
N ASP A 206 -45.91 -0.87 -16.66
CA ASP A 206 -45.74 -2.33 -16.55
C ASP A 206 -44.69 -2.70 -15.53
N SER A 207 -43.55 -1.99 -15.52
CA SER A 207 -42.50 -2.14 -14.52
C SER A 207 -43.00 -1.79 -13.13
N LYS A 208 -43.85 -0.76 -12.99
CA LYS A 208 -44.51 -0.41 -11.73
C LYS A 208 -45.38 -1.55 -11.20
N LYS A 209 -46.17 -2.19 -12.06
CA LYS A 209 -46.99 -3.34 -11.70
C LYS A 209 -46.13 -4.54 -11.27
N LYS A 210 -45.03 -4.80 -12.00
CA LYS A 210 -44.07 -5.86 -11.64
C LYS A 210 -43.40 -5.59 -10.29
N ALA A 211 -43.01 -4.34 -10.02
CA ALA A 211 -42.44 -3.97 -8.72
C ALA A 211 -43.38 -4.25 -7.55
N ALA A 212 -44.65 -3.89 -7.71
CA ALA A 212 -45.68 -4.19 -6.70
C ALA A 212 -45.82 -5.71 -6.46
N GLN A 213 -45.77 -6.52 -7.54
CA GLN A 213 -45.78 -7.99 -7.42
C GLN A 213 -44.56 -8.55 -6.69
N VAL A 214 -43.38 -7.97 -6.97
CA VAL A 214 -42.15 -8.36 -6.27
C VAL A 214 -42.26 -8.06 -4.77
N PHE A 215 -42.75 -6.87 -4.39
CA PHE A 215 -42.97 -6.51 -2.98
C PHE A 215 -44.00 -7.40 -2.30
N GLU A 216 -45.09 -7.73 -2.99
CA GLU A 216 -46.06 -8.69 -2.48
C GLU A 216 -45.47 -10.09 -2.27
N THR A 217 -44.57 -10.52 -3.16
CA THR A 217 -43.86 -11.80 -3.03
C THR A 217 -42.91 -11.77 -1.83
N ILE A 218 -42.23 -10.65 -1.60
CA ILE A 218 -41.38 -10.47 -0.41
C ILE A 218 -42.23 -10.62 0.86
N VAL A 219 -43.36 -9.92 0.97
CA VAL A 219 -44.29 -10.04 2.11
C VAL A 219 -44.71 -11.49 2.35
N LYS A 220 -45.07 -12.23 1.29
CA LYS A 220 -45.43 -13.65 1.39
C LYS A 220 -44.32 -14.56 1.88
N SER A 221 -43.07 -14.23 1.56
CA SER A 221 -41.91 -15.05 1.89
C SER A 221 -41.35 -14.80 3.30
N VAL A 222 -41.31 -13.53 3.76
CA VAL A 222 -40.70 -13.17 5.05
C VAL A 222 -41.72 -12.79 6.13
N GLY A 223 -42.98 -12.66 5.78
CA GLY A 223 -44.05 -12.19 6.66
C GLY A 223 -44.30 -10.70 6.52
N ASP A 224 -45.51 -10.27 6.90
CA ASP A 224 -45.93 -8.88 6.84
C ASP A 224 -45.44 -8.14 8.10
N SER A 225 -44.79 -6.98 7.95
CA SER A 225 -44.29 -6.18 9.07
C SER A 225 -44.24 -4.69 8.75
N GLY A 226 -44.37 -3.86 9.78
CA GLY A 226 -44.24 -2.41 9.66
C GLY A 226 -42.90 -2.00 9.02
N SER A 227 -41.81 -2.61 9.41
CA SER A 227 -40.47 -2.33 8.85
C SER A 227 -40.35 -2.58 7.34
N LEU A 228 -41.01 -3.63 6.82
CA LEU A 228 -41.07 -3.87 5.36
C LEU A 228 -41.79 -2.74 4.63
N HIS A 229 -42.93 -2.32 5.15
CA HIS A 229 -43.70 -1.25 4.54
C HIS A 229 -43.00 0.11 4.63
N VAL A 230 -42.21 0.36 5.65
CA VAL A 230 -41.29 1.50 5.70
C VAL A 230 -40.33 1.45 4.51
N LEU A 231 -39.66 0.30 4.25
CA LEU A 231 -38.74 0.14 3.12
C LEU A 231 -39.42 0.31 1.76
N PHE A 232 -40.61 -0.27 1.59
CA PHE A 232 -41.40 -0.10 0.35
C PHE A 232 -41.84 1.35 0.16
N GLY A 233 -42.25 2.05 1.21
CA GLY A 233 -42.55 3.47 1.17
C GLY A 233 -41.33 4.31 0.73
N HIS A 234 -40.11 3.94 1.15
CA HIS A 234 -38.87 4.55 0.65
C HIS A 234 -38.70 4.31 -0.85
N ALA A 235 -38.83 3.07 -1.31
CA ALA A 235 -38.69 2.75 -2.72
C ALA A 235 -39.66 3.54 -3.61
N TYR A 236 -40.91 3.66 -3.20
CA TYR A 236 -41.92 4.46 -3.91
C TYR A 236 -41.62 5.96 -3.87
N ARG A 237 -41.17 6.47 -2.71
CA ARG A 237 -40.74 7.88 -2.57
C ARG A 237 -39.59 8.21 -3.51
N ASP A 238 -38.55 7.38 -3.55
CA ASP A 238 -37.36 7.58 -4.37
C ASP A 238 -37.68 7.51 -5.87
N ALA A 239 -38.74 6.77 -6.23
CA ALA A 239 -39.32 6.76 -7.56
C ALA A 239 -40.30 7.92 -7.83
N GLU A 240 -40.41 8.88 -6.89
CA GLU A 240 -41.34 10.07 -6.99
C GLU A 240 -42.84 9.69 -7.02
N MET A 241 -43.20 8.54 -6.44
CA MET A 241 -44.56 7.99 -6.38
C MET A 241 -45.19 8.26 -4.99
N GLN A 242 -45.58 9.49 -4.76
CA GLN A 242 -45.97 9.99 -3.45
C GLN A 242 -47.22 9.30 -2.88
N ASP A 243 -48.22 8.98 -3.71
CA ASP A 243 -49.43 8.32 -3.25
C ASP A 243 -49.17 6.89 -2.77
N GLU A 244 -48.32 6.17 -3.48
CA GLU A 244 -47.89 4.85 -3.10
C GLU A 244 -47.00 4.87 -1.85
N ALA A 245 -46.07 5.82 -1.75
CA ALA A 245 -45.24 6.01 -0.57
C ALA A 245 -46.10 6.26 0.69
N VAL A 246 -47.07 7.17 0.62
CA VAL A 246 -48.02 7.41 1.74
C VAL A 246 -48.82 6.16 2.07
N ARG A 247 -49.27 5.39 1.08
CA ARG A 247 -50.02 4.14 1.34
C ARG A 247 -49.18 3.11 2.09
N GLU A 248 -47.96 2.92 1.67
CA GLU A 248 -47.04 1.95 2.33
C GLU A 248 -46.67 2.42 3.75
N GLN A 249 -46.41 3.70 3.95
CA GLN A 249 -46.13 4.23 5.29
C GLN A 249 -47.34 4.12 6.23
N ARG A 250 -48.55 4.37 5.73
CA ARG A 250 -49.82 4.13 6.50
C ARG A 250 -49.99 2.67 6.88
N LYS A 251 -49.64 1.73 6.01
CA LYS A 251 -49.63 0.31 6.36
C LYS A 251 -48.61 -0.01 7.44
N ALA A 252 -47.42 0.59 7.37
CA ALA A 252 -46.40 0.40 8.38
C ALA A 252 -46.90 0.77 9.79
N VAL A 253 -47.51 1.96 9.90
CA VAL A 253 -48.08 2.45 11.15
C VAL A 253 -49.30 1.60 11.60
N ALA A 254 -50.14 1.14 10.65
CA ALA A 254 -51.32 0.33 10.95
C ALA A 254 -50.97 -1.08 11.44
N LEU A 255 -49.88 -1.66 10.96
CA LEU A 255 -49.39 -2.98 11.41
C LEU A 255 -48.76 -2.91 12.80
N ASP A 256 -47.93 -1.92 13.04
CA ASP A 256 -47.33 -1.66 14.35
C ASP A 256 -46.99 -0.18 14.50
N THR A 257 -47.71 0.52 15.35
CA THR A 257 -47.54 1.95 15.65
C THR A 257 -46.20 2.23 16.34
N ASN A 258 -45.54 1.21 16.91
CA ASN A 258 -44.21 1.32 17.51
C ASN A 258 -43.07 0.92 16.55
N THR A 259 -43.38 0.70 15.27
CA THR A 259 -42.30 0.47 14.28
C THR A 259 -41.37 1.70 14.24
N PRO A 260 -40.06 1.55 14.50
CA PRO A 260 -39.14 2.68 14.53
C PRO A 260 -39.19 3.48 13.22
N HIS A 261 -39.29 4.80 13.37
CA HIS A 261 -39.38 5.79 12.29
C HIS A 261 -40.61 5.70 11.38
N ALA A 262 -41.61 4.81 11.64
CA ALA A 262 -42.76 4.69 10.77
C ALA A 262 -43.59 5.99 10.74
N HIS A 263 -43.88 6.57 11.89
CA HIS A 263 -44.58 7.86 11.98
C HIS A 263 -43.77 8.99 11.38
N TYR A 264 -42.45 9.04 11.63
CA TYR A 264 -41.57 10.00 10.98
C TYR A 264 -41.64 9.93 9.44
N PHE A 265 -41.52 8.74 8.86
CA PHE A 265 -41.59 8.57 7.41
C PHE A 265 -42.98 8.81 6.83
N LEU A 266 -44.04 8.53 7.58
CA LEU A 266 -45.40 8.89 7.18
C LEU A 266 -45.55 10.42 7.15
N GLY A 267 -45.16 11.12 8.23
CA GLY A 267 -45.14 12.58 8.28
C GLY A 267 -44.38 13.22 7.12
N LEU A 268 -43.21 12.67 6.81
CA LEU A 268 -42.37 13.12 5.70
C LEU A 268 -43.01 12.84 4.32
N ALA A 269 -43.60 11.66 4.11
CA ALA A 269 -44.32 11.32 2.87
C ALA A 269 -45.52 12.23 2.64
N LEU A 270 -46.27 12.51 3.69
CA LEU A 270 -47.41 13.44 3.67
C LEU A 270 -46.93 14.87 3.37
N LEU A 271 -45.84 15.33 4.01
CA LEU A 271 -45.26 16.63 3.76
C LEU A 271 -44.83 16.80 2.30
N TRP A 272 -44.22 15.75 1.72
CA TRP A 272 -43.83 15.73 0.32
C TRP A 272 -45.05 15.74 -0.62
N LYS A 273 -46.06 14.90 -0.31
CA LYS A 273 -47.30 14.85 -1.10
C LYS A 273 -48.06 16.19 -1.08
N ASN A 274 -48.03 16.93 0.05
CA ASN A 274 -48.66 18.22 0.21
C ASN A 274 -47.71 19.39 -0.20
N GLU A 275 -46.75 19.17 -1.04
CA GLU A 275 -45.84 20.20 -1.53
C GLU A 275 -45.18 21.05 -0.43
N TRP A 276 -44.85 20.42 0.69
CA TRP A 276 -44.25 21.05 1.87
C TRP A 276 -45.17 21.99 2.64
N VAL A 277 -46.45 21.92 2.40
CA VAL A 277 -47.45 22.63 3.20
C VAL A 277 -47.70 21.83 4.47
N ASP A 278 -47.48 22.46 5.61
CA ASP A 278 -47.75 21.90 6.93
C ASP A 278 -49.25 21.72 7.18
N THR A 279 -49.58 20.59 7.79
CA THR A 279 -50.93 20.27 8.20
C THR A 279 -50.96 19.66 9.60
N PRO A 280 -52.10 19.73 10.34
CA PRO A 280 -52.21 19.09 11.64
C PRO A 280 -51.88 17.60 11.63
N GLU A 281 -52.24 16.88 10.55
CA GLU A 281 -51.93 15.45 10.37
C GLU A 281 -50.42 15.22 10.34
N ILE A 282 -49.68 16.01 9.54
CA ILE A 282 -48.22 15.91 9.41
C ILE A 282 -47.54 16.11 10.77
N ARG A 283 -47.97 17.12 11.52
CA ARG A 283 -47.42 17.41 12.83
C ARG A 283 -47.67 16.28 13.81
N GLN A 284 -48.94 15.76 13.79
CA GLN A 284 -49.32 14.66 14.66
C GLN A 284 -48.44 13.43 14.45
N GLU A 285 -48.06 13.15 13.22
CA GLU A 285 -47.19 12.03 12.92
C GLU A 285 -45.78 12.24 13.55
N PHE A 286 -45.16 13.38 13.40
CA PHE A 286 -43.89 13.68 14.06
C PHE A 286 -43.98 13.71 15.59
N VAL A 287 -45.09 14.23 16.13
CA VAL A 287 -45.33 14.21 17.59
C VAL A 287 -45.46 12.76 18.09
N THR A 288 -46.21 11.92 17.35
CA THR A 288 -46.35 10.50 17.73
C THR A 288 -45.03 9.77 17.68
N GLU A 289 -44.20 10.04 16.68
CA GLU A 289 -42.83 9.47 16.65
C GLU A 289 -42.05 9.83 17.92
N LEU A 290 -42.11 11.12 18.37
CA LEU A 290 -41.41 11.56 19.60
C LEU A 290 -42.04 11.01 20.88
N GLN A 291 -43.34 10.66 20.88
CA GLN A 291 -43.97 9.95 22.01
C GLN A 291 -43.42 8.50 22.12
N ASN A 292 -43.26 7.85 21.00
CA ASN A 292 -42.69 6.49 20.95
C ASN A 292 -41.15 6.50 21.13
N TYR A 293 -40.48 7.46 20.49
CA TYR A 293 -39.03 7.61 20.46
C TYR A 293 -38.58 9.03 20.78
N PRO A 294 -38.54 9.44 22.08
CA PRO A 294 -38.24 10.84 22.50
C PRO A 294 -36.87 11.37 22.04
N LYS A 295 -35.95 10.46 21.71
CA LYS A 295 -34.61 10.76 21.19
C LYS A 295 -34.48 10.60 19.68
N ASP A 296 -35.59 10.64 18.94
CA ASP A 296 -35.53 10.65 17.50
C ASP A 296 -35.03 12.00 17.00
N PHE A 297 -33.83 12.00 16.39
CA PHE A 297 -33.19 13.21 15.85
C PHE A 297 -34.02 13.85 14.74
N LEU A 298 -34.50 13.00 13.79
CA LEU A 298 -35.17 13.48 12.58
C LEU A 298 -36.54 14.07 12.88
N ALA A 299 -37.33 13.45 13.75
CA ALA A 299 -38.61 13.98 14.16
C ALA A 299 -38.48 15.30 14.92
N ASN A 300 -37.48 15.42 15.83
CA ASN A 300 -37.16 16.70 16.48
C ASN A 300 -36.74 17.77 15.45
N TYR A 301 -35.87 17.42 14.51
CA TYR A 301 -35.42 18.37 13.49
C TYR A 301 -36.60 18.87 12.63
N PHE A 302 -37.47 17.97 12.15
CA PHE A 302 -38.59 18.39 11.29
C PHE A 302 -39.65 19.18 12.02
N LEU A 303 -40.00 18.88 13.26
CA LEU A 303 -40.88 19.74 14.06
C LEU A 303 -40.30 21.14 14.24
N GLY A 304 -39.02 21.20 14.61
CA GLY A 304 -38.32 22.49 14.74
C GLY A 304 -38.24 23.29 13.42
N TYR A 305 -38.08 22.58 12.30
CA TYR A 305 -38.10 23.16 10.95
C TYR A 305 -39.49 23.73 10.59
N LEU A 306 -40.56 22.95 10.84
CA LEU A 306 -41.94 23.40 10.60
C LEU A 306 -42.30 24.58 11.48
N ASP A 307 -41.95 24.55 12.76
CA ASP A 307 -42.17 25.65 13.68
C ASP A 307 -41.40 26.93 13.28
N SER A 308 -40.16 26.76 12.77
CA SER A 308 -39.37 27.89 12.25
C SER A 308 -40.05 28.58 11.06
N ASN A 309 -40.61 27.76 10.13
CA ASN A 309 -41.32 28.31 8.95
C ASN A 309 -42.59 29.05 9.32
N GLU A 310 -43.30 28.58 10.34
CA GLU A 310 -44.50 29.25 10.89
C GLU A 310 -44.20 30.38 11.87
N ARG A 311 -42.88 30.68 12.08
CA ARG A 311 -42.39 31.72 13.00
C ARG A 311 -42.73 31.47 14.47
N ARG A 312 -42.95 30.21 14.84
CA ARG A 312 -43.05 29.77 16.24
C ARG A 312 -41.66 29.50 16.79
N TYR A 313 -40.90 30.57 16.97
CA TYR A 313 -39.45 30.45 17.21
C TYR A 313 -39.11 29.82 18.56
N ASP A 314 -39.95 29.97 19.56
CA ASP A 314 -39.72 29.40 20.88
C ASP A 314 -39.94 27.88 20.90
N GLU A 315 -41.02 27.44 20.28
CA GLU A 315 -41.30 26.00 20.05
C GLU A 315 -40.23 25.37 19.15
N ALA A 316 -39.86 26.05 18.07
CA ALA A 316 -38.79 25.65 17.20
C ALA A 316 -37.47 25.44 17.97
N ALA A 317 -37.16 26.36 18.89
CA ALA A 317 -35.90 26.27 19.66
C ALA A 317 -35.87 25.05 20.59
N VAL A 318 -37.00 24.58 21.11
CA VAL A 318 -37.08 23.35 21.94
C VAL A 318 -36.65 22.14 21.12
N HIS A 319 -37.29 21.94 19.96
CA HIS A 319 -37.04 20.78 19.09
C HIS A 319 -35.70 20.85 18.42
N LEU A 320 -35.27 22.03 17.91
CA LEU A 320 -33.93 22.15 17.26
C LEU A 320 -32.78 21.99 18.23
N LYS A 321 -32.90 22.44 19.51
CA LYS A 321 -31.88 22.14 20.53
C LYS A 321 -31.82 20.67 20.85
N ALA A 322 -32.97 19.99 21.00
CA ALA A 322 -33.02 18.57 21.21
C ALA A 322 -32.31 17.80 20.06
N ALA A 323 -32.58 18.20 18.80
CA ALA A 323 -31.86 17.62 17.64
C ALA A 323 -30.37 17.92 17.69
N ALA A 324 -29.94 19.15 17.97
CA ALA A 324 -28.53 19.53 18.07
C ALA A 324 -27.77 18.82 19.21
N ASP A 325 -28.45 18.51 20.30
CA ASP A 325 -27.88 17.74 21.43
C ASP A 325 -27.73 16.22 21.08
N LEU A 326 -28.66 15.69 20.29
CA LEU A 326 -28.62 14.28 19.83
C LEU A 326 -27.53 14.05 18.80
N ASP A 327 -27.35 14.96 17.83
CA ASP A 327 -26.24 14.94 16.88
C ASP A 327 -25.65 16.34 16.70
N PRO A 328 -24.63 16.70 17.52
CA PRO A 328 -23.97 17.98 17.44
C PRO A 328 -23.19 18.25 16.16
N THR A 329 -22.93 17.19 15.36
CA THR A 329 -22.17 17.25 14.09
C THR A 329 -23.05 17.62 12.91
N TRP A 330 -24.37 17.66 13.09
CA TRP A 330 -25.32 17.99 12.05
C TRP A 330 -25.55 19.51 11.96
N PRO A 331 -25.24 20.16 10.80
CA PRO A 331 -25.26 21.65 10.75
C PRO A 331 -26.64 22.28 10.69
N GLU A 332 -27.69 21.59 10.19
CA GLU A 332 -29.01 22.16 9.95
C GLU A 332 -29.73 22.63 11.23
N PRO A 333 -29.73 21.89 12.35
CA PRO A 333 -30.31 22.39 13.58
C PRO A 333 -29.66 23.71 14.03
N TRP A 334 -28.32 23.80 13.94
CA TRP A 334 -27.57 25.01 14.29
C TRP A 334 -27.93 26.19 13.37
N LEU A 335 -28.11 25.92 12.07
CA LEU A 335 -28.54 26.91 11.11
C LEU A 335 -29.88 27.50 11.47
N PHE A 336 -30.91 26.65 11.70
CA PHE A 336 -32.28 27.13 12.00
C PHE A 336 -32.33 27.82 13.36
N LEU A 337 -31.62 27.34 14.37
CA LEU A 337 -31.46 28.06 15.65
C LEU A 337 -30.86 29.45 15.40
N GLY A 338 -29.82 29.57 14.58
CA GLY A 338 -29.19 30.83 14.25
C GLY A 338 -30.13 31.80 13.48
N LEU A 339 -30.88 31.29 12.50
CA LEU A 339 -31.83 32.08 11.72
C LEU A 339 -33.02 32.53 12.53
N ASN A 340 -33.52 31.69 13.43
CA ASN A 340 -34.62 32.02 14.35
C ASN A 340 -34.21 33.12 15.37
N ALA A 341 -33.03 32.98 15.96
CA ALA A 341 -32.47 33.99 16.84
C ALA A 341 -32.26 35.34 16.11
N TYR A 342 -31.82 35.31 14.85
CA TYR A 342 -31.72 36.51 14.01
C TYR A 342 -33.08 37.19 13.79
N ALA A 343 -34.10 36.37 13.48
CA ALA A 343 -35.46 36.89 13.30
C ALA A 343 -36.02 37.53 14.59
N GLN A 344 -35.69 36.97 15.76
CA GLN A 344 -36.03 37.49 17.09
C GLN A 344 -35.15 38.68 17.52
N ARG A 345 -34.16 39.08 16.73
CA ARG A 345 -33.17 40.12 17.00
C ARG A 345 -32.18 39.79 18.15
N ASP A 346 -32.09 38.52 18.54
CA ASP A 346 -31.02 38.10 19.44
C ASP A 346 -29.75 37.84 18.59
N LEU A 347 -29.05 38.92 18.28
CA LEU A 347 -27.86 38.88 17.44
C LEU A 347 -26.72 38.08 18.08
N LYS A 348 -26.66 38.04 19.43
CA LYS A 348 -25.61 37.30 20.15
C LYS A 348 -25.81 35.80 20.04
N ALA A 349 -27.01 35.31 20.32
CA ALA A 349 -27.31 33.87 20.16
C ALA A 349 -27.23 33.44 18.70
N SER A 350 -27.74 34.28 17.77
CA SER A 350 -27.66 34.01 16.34
C SER A 350 -26.21 33.83 15.86
N GLU A 351 -25.32 34.74 16.26
CA GLU A 351 -23.89 34.63 15.93
C GLU A 351 -23.29 33.32 16.45
N ALA A 352 -23.55 32.94 17.69
CA ALA A 352 -23.02 31.70 18.28
C ALA A 352 -23.48 30.45 17.52
N TYR A 353 -24.78 30.36 17.21
CA TYR A 353 -25.33 29.21 16.48
C TYR A 353 -24.84 29.16 15.03
N LEU A 354 -24.75 30.29 14.32
CA LEU A 354 -24.27 30.31 12.95
C LEU A 354 -22.77 29.96 12.83
N ARG A 355 -21.96 30.43 13.81
CA ARG A 355 -20.55 30.00 13.90
C ARG A 355 -20.44 28.48 14.11
N LYS A 356 -21.28 27.92 15.00
CA LYS A 356 -21.31 26.47 15.22
C LYS A 356 -21.73 25.71 13.98
N CYS A 357 -22.74 26.18 13.24
CA CYS A 357 -23.15 25.63 11.95
C CYS A 357 -21.97 25.59 10.98
N ILE A 358 -21.22 26.67 10.82
CA ILE A 358 -20.07 26.78 9.93
C ILE A 358 -18.93 25.84 10.39
N GLU A 359 -18.67 25.79 11.69
CA GLU A 359 -17.65 24.89 12.28
C GLU A 359 -17.93 23.43 11.99
N VAL A 360 -19.16 22.96 12.23
CA VAL A 360 -19.53 21.55 12.05
C VAL A 360 -19.69 21.14 10.59
N THR A 361 -19.98 22.10 9.70
CA THR A 361 -19.93 21.85 8.25
C THR A 361 -18.48 21.53 7.82
N GLY A 362 -17.49 22.15 8.44
CA GLY A 362 -16.08 21.84 8.24
C GLY A 362 -15.62 21.98 6.79
N LYS A 363 -14.90 20.95 6.30
CA LYS A 363 -14.40 20.87 4.93
C LYS A 363 -15.41 20.29 3.94
N ASP A 364 -16.50 19.70 4.41
CA ASP A 364 -17.55 19.13 3.57
C ASP A 364 -18.61 20.16 3.18
N GLU A 365 -18.14 21.23 2.53
CA GLU A 365 -19.00 22.32 2.06
C GLU A 365 -19.95 21.90 0.94
N ALA A 366 -19.64 20.82 0.23
CA ALA A 366 -20.48 20.26 -0.84
C ALA A 366 -21.82 19.73 -0.31
N ARG A 367 -21.89 19.35 0.96
CA ARG A 367 -23.09 18.77 1.59
C ARG A 367 -24.27 19.75 1.68
N GLY A 368 -24.04 21.07 1.59
CA GLY A 368 -25.08 22.04 1.81
C GLY A 368 -24.84 23.44 1.27
N ASN A 369 -24.33 23.58 0.05
CA ASN A 369 -23.99 24.87 -0.56
C ASN A 369 -25.02 25.98 -0.31
N TYR A 370 -26.35 25.67 -0.40
CA TYR A 370 -27.38 26.64 -0.15
C TYR A 370 -27.58 26.99 1.33
N GLN A 371 -27.57 25.97 2.18
CA GLN A 371 -27.77 26.15 3.66
C GLN A 371 -26.58 26.85 4.27
N ILE A 372 -25.38 26.41 3.96
CA ILE A 372 -24.15 27.05 4.45
C ILE A 372 -24.01 28.49 3.97
N ARG A 373 -24.41 28.80 2.74
CA ARG A 373 -24.46 30.16 2.21
C ARG A 373 -25.34 31.06 3.09
N ARG A 374 -26.52 30.56 3.54
CA ARG A 374 -27.39 31.31 4.44
C ARG A 374 -26.71 31.62 5.78
N ALA A 375 -25.95 30.66 6.31
CA ALA A 375 -25.19 30.88 7.54
C ALA A 375 -24.14 31.97 7.34
N TYR A 376 -23.31 31.88 6.30
CA TYR A 376 -22.30 32.91 5.99
C TYR A 376 -22.89 34.28 5.74
N LEU A 377 -23.97 34.38 4.95
CA LEU A 377 -24.64 35.63 4.63
C LEU A 377 -25.21 36.28 5.88
N THR A 378 -25.92 35.51 6.72
CA THR A 378 -26.57 36.03 7.92
C THR A 378 -25.55 36.45 8.98
N LEU A 379 -24.50 35.65 9.16
CA LEU A 379 -23.39 35.98 10.06
C LEU A 379 -22.67 37.26 9.59
N GLY A 380 -22.39 37.41 8.29
CA GLY A 380 -21.79 38.62 7.74
C GLY A 380 -22.67 39.87 8.00
N ARG A 381 -24.02 39.78 7.90
CA ARG A 381 -24.96 40.84 8.23
C ARG A 381 -24.93 41.20 9.71
N ILE A 382 -24.89 40.21 10.61
CA ILE A 382 -24.76 40.40 12.05
C ILE A 382 -23.46 41.17 12.38
N LEU A 383 -22.35 40.73 11.83
CA LEU A 383 -21.05 41.34 12.06
C LEU A 383 -20.97 42.77 11.55
N THR A 384 -21.60 43.05 10.40
CA THR A 384 -21.75 44.42 9.89
C THR A 384 -22.58 45.29 10.85
N ALA A 385 -23.75 44.78 11.29
CA ALA A 385 -24.63 45.49 12.23
C ALA A 385 -24.01 45.75 13.60
N THR A 386 -23.05 44.89 14.02
CA THR A 386 -22.33 45.05 15.30
C THR A 386 -20.98 45.78 15.14
N GLY A 387 -20.73 46.43 14.00
CA GLY A 387 -19.55 47.27 13.79
C GLY A 387 -18.25 46.52 13.47
N ARG A 388 -18.30 45.19 13.24
CA ARG A 388 -17.16 44.35 12.90
C ARG A 388 -17.02 44.14 11.40
N ALA A 389 -16.96 45.27 10.63
CA ALA A 389 -16.96 45.25 9.17
C ALA A 389 -15.80 44.47 8.53
N GLY A 390 -14.60 44.48 9.15
CA GLY A 390 -13.44 43.75 8.65
C GLY A 390 -13.66 42.22 8.68
N GLU A 391 -14.21 41.71 9.79
CA GLU A 391 -14.57 40.31 9.95
C GLU A 391 -15.77 39.94 9.03
N ALA A 392 -16.76 40.80 8.93
CA ALA A 392 -17.92 40.63 8.07
C ALA A 392 -17.54 40.40 6.60
N ALA A 393 -16.53 41.11 6.11
CA ALA A 393 -16.08 40.99 4.71
C ALA A 393 -15.70 39.58 4.33
N THR A 394 -15.02 38.83 5.21
CA THR A 394 -14.62 37.43 5.00
C THR A 394 -15.85 36.54 4.76
N TYR A 395 -16.85 36.65 5.66
CA TYR A 395 -18.05 35.80 5.56
C TYR A 395 -18.92 36.18 4.37
N LEU A 396 -19.04 37.47 4.05
CA LEU A 396 -19.79 37.94 2.88
C LEU A 396 -19.12 37.56 1.56
N THR A 397 -17.80 37.58 1.50
CA THR A 397 -17.05 37.08 0.32
C THR A 397 -17.32 35.58 0.12
N ARG A 398 -17.21 34.80 1.18
CA ARG A 398 -17.48 33.36 1.10
C ARG A 398 -18.92 33.05 0.67
N ALA A 399 -19.89 33.81 1.18
CA ALA A 399 -21.28 33.67 0.74
C ALA A 399 -21.49 33.98 -0.75
N ARG A 400 -20.71 34.91 -1.33
CA ARG A 400 -20.72 35.20 -2.80
C ARG A 400 -20.10 34.09 -3.59
N GLU A 401 -19.00 33.50 -3.13
CA GLU A 401 -18.36 32.35 -3.76
C GLU A 401 -19.35 31.20 -3.91
N PHE A 402 -20.05 30.81 -2.84
CA PHE A 402 -21.11 29.80 -2.89
C PHE A 402 -22.26 30.16 -3.85
N GLN A 403 -22.62 31.45 -3.94
CA GLN A 403 -23.63 31.88 -4.89
C GLN A 403 -23.17 31.67 -6.34
N ASN A 404 -21.91 31.99 -6.65
CA ASN A 404 -21.34 31.84 -7.96
C ASN A 404 -21.21 30.38 -8.37
N GLN A 405 -20.77 29.51 -7.44
CA GLN A 405 -20.71 28.07 -7.65
C GLN A 405 -22.08 27.46 -7.95
N SER A 406 -23.11 27.80 -7.13
CA SER A 406 -24.48 27.31 -7.32
C SER A 406 -25.08 27.79 -8.65
N LEU A 407 -24.72 29.00 -9.10
CA LEU A 407 -25.16 29.52 -10.41
C LEU A 407 -24.49 28.74 -11.55
N ALA A 408 -23.21 28.46 -11.45
CA ALA A 408 -22.46 27.70 -12.44
C ALA A 408 -23.00 26.26 -12.54
N GLU A 409 -23.24 25.59 -11.40
CA GLU A 409 -23.86 24.26 -11.35
C GLU A 409 -25.26 24.23 -11.98
N SER A 410 -26.06 25.26 -11.72
CA SER A 410 -27.40 25.38 -12.33
C SER A 410 -27.32 25.61 -13.84
N GLN A 411 -26.36 26.40 -14.32
CA GLN A 411 -26.12 26.60 -15.75
C GLN A 411 -25.62 25.33 -16.42
N GLN A 412 -24.76 24.59 -15.78
CA GLN A 412 -24.29 23.29 -16.26
C GLN A 412 -25.43 22.27 -16.37
N ALA A 413 -26.26 22.15 -15.34
CA ALA A 413 -27.41 21.23 -15.37
C ALA A 413 -28.41 21.58 -16.50
N ILE A 414 -28.60 22.86 -16.82
CA ILE A 414 -29.40 23.30 -17.97
C ILE A 414 -28.73 22.93 -19.30
N ALA A 415 -27.40 23.11 -19.40
CA ALA A 415 -26.64 22.74 -20.58
C ALA A 415 -26.66 21.23 -20.83
N ASP A 416 -26.49 20.44 -19.76
CA ASP A 416 -26.54 18.96 -19.81
C ASP A 416 -27.91 18.46 -20.28
N LYS A 417 -29.00 19.06 -19.79
CA LYS A 417 -30.35 18.74 -20.20
C LYS A 417 -30.63 19.17 -21.65
N ALA A 418 -30.13 20.33 -22.06
CA ALA A 418 -30.24 20.76 -23.47
C ALA A 418 -29.41 19.87 -24.40
N SER A 419 -28.31 19.25 -23.94
CA SER A 419 -27.52 18.33 -24.74
C SER A 419 -28.23 16.97 -24.93
N GLU A 420 -28.97 16.51 -23.92
CA GLU A 420 -29.81 15.32 -24.03
C GLU A 420 -30.97 15.48 -25.02
N GLU A 421 -31.49 16.70 -25.19
CA GLU A 421 -32.57 17.03 -26.13
C GLU A 421 -32.08 17.40 -27.58
N GLY A 422 -30.78 17.31 -27.84
CA GLY A 422 -30.18 17.48 -29.19
C GLY A 422 -30.11 18.92 -29.68
N SER A 423 -30.24 19.96 -28.83
CA SER A 423 -30.24 21.38 -29.20
C SER A 423 -29.06 22.18 -28.63
N VAL A 424 -27.84 21.72 -28.80
CA VAL A 424 -26.65 22.41 -28.25
C VAL A 424 -26.06 23.39 -29.23
N SER A 425 -25.88 24.67 -28.82
CA SER A 425 -25.15 25.66 -29.63
C SER A 425 -23.64 25.37 -29.66
N PRO A 426 -22.94 25.67 -30.78
CA PRO A 426 -21.49 25.49 -30.88
C PRO A 426 -20.68 26.17 -29.78
N ALA A 427 -21.15 27.27 -29.21
CA ALA A 427 -20.49 28.00 -28.12
C ALA A 427 -20.53 27.21 -26.80
N ALA A 428 -21.58 26.42 -26.56
CA ALA A 428 -21.66 25.55 -25.35
C ALA A 428 -20.70 24.36 -25.46
N VAL A 429 -20.47 23.82 -26.65
CA VAL A 429 -19.51 22.72 -26.89
C VAL A 429 -18.07 23.21 -26.69
N VAL A 430 -17.73 24.42 -27.11
CA VAL A 430 -16.38 25.02 -26.92
C VAL A 430 -16.10 25.28 -25.41
N ALA A 431 -17.12 25.68 -24.63
CA ALA A 431 -17.00 25.88 -23.20
C ALA A 431 -16.79 24.53 -22.43
N LEU A 432 -17.34 23.43 -22.95
CA LEU A 432 -17.15 22.07 -22.43
C LEU A 432 -15.74 21.52 -22.72
N LEU A 433 -15.18 21.83 -23.88
CA LEU A 433 -13.85 21.37 -24.33
C LEU A 433 -12.68 22.11 -23.67
N ASN A 434 -12.92 23.30 -23.11
CA ASN A 434 -11.91 24.13 -22.44
C ASN A 434 -11.90 23.96 -20.91
N ARG A 435 -12.68 23.03 -20.36
CA ARG A 435 -12.52 22.62 -18.95
C ARG A 435 -11.31 21.67 -18.86
N GLU A 436 -10.28 22.11 -18.13
CA GLU A 436 -9.41 21.17 -17.45
C GLU A 436 -10.33 20.28 -16.58
N GLU A 437 -10.30 18.99 -16.84
CA GLU A 437 -10.99 18.01 -16.03
C GLU A 437 -10.56 18.24 -14.58
N ASP A 438 -11.46 18.83 -13.77
CA ASP A 438 -11.47 18.57 -12.35
C ASP A 438 -11.68 17.05 -12.19
N GLN A 439 -10.58 16.32 -12.26
CA GLN A 439 -10.55 14.93 -11.87
C GLN A 439 -11.17 14.91 -10.46
N PRO A 440 -12.22 14.09 -10.25
CA PRO A 440 -12.65 13.82 -8.88
C PRO A 440 -11.35 13.53 -8.14
N ILE A 441 -11.17 14.18 -6.98
CA ILE A 441 -10.04 13.90 -6.11
C ILE A 441 -10.06 12.39 -5.93
N ALA A 442 -9.32 11.71 -6.79
CA ALA A 442 -8.97 10.35 -6.54
C ALA A 442 -8.28 10.47 -5.19
N LEU A 443 -8.95 10.02 -4.14
CA LEU A 443 -8.27 9.55 -2.97
C LEU A 443 -7.18 8.66 -3.56
N ARG A 444 -5.98 9.23 -3.74
CA ARG A 444 -4.78 8.44 -3.92
C ARG A 444 -4.74 7.64 -2.64
N SER A 445 -5.38 6.50 -2.69
CA SER A 445 -5.24 5.50 -1.66
C SER A 445 -3.74 5.27 -1.59
N GLN A 446 -3.13 5.71 -0.50
CA GLN A 446 -1.81 5.22 -0.15
C GLN A 446 -1.93 3.70 -0.27
N PRO A 447 -0.92 3.03 -0.81
CA PRO A 447 -0.96 1.58 -0.91
C PRO A 447 -1.28 1.03 0.48
N VAL A 448 -2.44 0.43 0.60
CA VAL A 448 -2.91 -0.14 1.86
C VAL A 448 -2.15 -1.43 2.07
N ASP A 449 -1.48 -1.57 3.20
CA ASP A 449 -0.83 -2.82 3.59
C ASP A 449 -1.85 -3.72 4.33
N PRO A 450 -2.40 -4.75 3.67
CA PRO A 450 -3.40 -5.63 4.26
C PRO A 450 -2.82 -6.54 5.36
N THR A 451 -1.50 -6.56 5.53
CA THR A 451 -0.85 -7.34 6.60
C THR A 451 -0.92 -6.65 7.95
N VAL A 452 -1.28 -5.36 8.00
CA VAL A 452 -1.47 -4.62 9.23
C VAL A 452 -2.86 -4.92 9.81
N PRO A 453 -3.00 -5.31 11.08
CA PRO A 453 -4.30 -5.44 11.75
C PRO A 453 -5.05 -4.10 11.75
N LEU A 454 -6.39 -4.15 11.65
CA LEU A 454 -7.18 -2.93 11.82
C LEU A 454 -7.03 -2.38 13.24
N ASP A 455 -6.92 -1.05 13.34
CA ASP A 455 -6.88 -0.41 14.63
C ASP A 455 -8.24 -0.48 15.34
N SER A 456 -8.23 -0.34 16.67
CA SER A 456 -9.45 -0.35 17.48
C SER A 456 -10.42 0.78 17.13
N GLY A 457 -9.93 1.88 16.55
CA GLY A 457 -10.75 3.01 16.10
C GLY A 457 -11.52 2.68 14.83
N ALA A 458 -10.96 1.92 13.89
CA ALA A 458 -11.66 1.43 12.71
C ALA A 458 -12.78 0.46 13.11
N LEU A 459 -12.49 -0.50 13.99
CA LEU A 459 -13.48 -1.43 14.54
C LEU A 459 -14.60 -0.72 15.32
N ALA A 460 -14.27 0.34 16.08
CA ALA A 460 -15.28 1.14 16.79
C ALA A 460 -16.28 1.81 15.84
N ARG A 461 -15.84 2.20 14.64
CA ARG A 461 -16.69 2.86 13.63
C ARG A 461 -17.53 1.88 12.80
N SER A 462 -17.29 0.57 12.87
CA SER A 462 -17.97 -0.44 12.05
C SER A 462 -19.46 -0.64 12.36
N GLY A 463 -19.96 -0.12 13.50
CA GLY A 463 -21.34 -0.32 13.94
C GLY A 463 -21.68 -1.76 14.39
N LEU A 464 -20.70 -2.67 14.42
CA LEU A 464 -20.86 -4.07 14.82
C LEU A 464 -21.06 -4.20 16.34
N SER A 465 -21.78 -5.25 16.77
CA SER A 465 -21.88 -5.62 18.18
C SER A 465 -20.49 -6.02 18.75
N GLU A 466 -20.29 -5.85 20.05
CA GLU A 466 -19.03 -6.22 20.69
C GLU A 466 -18.69 -7.70 20.55
N GLU A 467 -19.71 -8.58 20.55
CA GLU A 467 -19.53 -10.00 20.31
C GLU A 467 -19.05 -10.28 18.88
N THR A 468 -19.62 -9.62 17.89
CA THR A 468 -19.19 -9.74 16.48
C THR A 468 -17.77 -9.20 16.26
N LYS A 469 -17.41 -8.08 16.89
CA LYS A 469 -16.06 -7.53 16.85
C LYS A 469 -15.03 -8.50 17.44
N GLN A 470 -15.33 -9.09 18.61
CA GLN A 470 -14.46 -10.07 19.23
C GLN A 470 -14.29 -11.33 18.36
N ALA A 471 -15.37 -11.82 17.76
CA ALA A 471 -15.32 -12.94 16.82
C ALA A 471 -14.48 -12.61 15.58
N ALA A 472 -14.62 -11.42 15.02
CA ALA A 472 -13.84 -10.96 13.86
C ALA A 472 -12.33 -10.90 14.18
N VAL A 473 -11.96 -10.32 15.31
CA VAL A 473 -10.56 -10.26 15.76
C VAL A 473 -9.98 -11.65 16.00
N ALA A 474 -10.75 -12.56 16.60
CA ALA A 474 -10.30 -13.94 16.83
C ALA A 474 -10.06 -14.69 15.51
N GLU A 475 -10.97 -14.55 14.56
CA GLU A 475 -10.84 -15.16 13.22
C GLU A 475 -9.69 -14.51 12.41
N GLU A 476 -9.52 -13.20 12.48
CA GLU A 476 -8.36 -12.53 11.88
C GLU A 476 -7.05 -13.12 12.41
N ASN A 477 -6.88 -13.22 13.73
CA ASN A 477 -5.67 -13.76 14.33
C ASN A 477 -5.41 -15.19 13.90
N ARG A 478 -6.45 -16.02 13.83
CA ARG A 478 -6.39 -17.39 13.32
C ARG A 478 -5.94 -17.44 11.87
N LEU A 479 -6.55 -16.63 11.01
CA LEU A 479 -6.22 -16.59 9.57
C LEU A 479 -4.81 -16.07 9.32
N ARG A 480 -4.36 -15.06 10.05
CA ARG A 480 -2.99 -14.53 9.97
C ARG A 480 -1.95 -15.61 10.30
N LEU A 481 -2.20 -16.41 11.34
CA LEU A 481 -1.34 -17.55 11.68
C LEU A 481 -1.28 -18.57 10.54
N ILE A 482 -2.41 -18.91 9.96
CA ILE A 482 -2.50 -19.86 8.83
C ILE A 482 -1.76 -19.32 7.61
N ILE A 483 -2.00 -18.06 7.22
CA ILE A 483 -1.34 -17.43 6.07
C ILE A 483 0.17 -17.39 6.26
N GLY A 484 0.63 -16.93 7.44
CA GLY A 484 2.06 -16.88 7.75
C GLY A 484 2.72 -18.27 7.71
N THR A 485 2.07 -19.28 8.29
CA THR A 485 2.58 -20.66 8.28
C THR A 485 2.62 -21.24 6.86
N SER A 486 1.61 -20.97 6.03
CA SER A 486 1.57 -21.43 4.63
C SER A 486 2.66 -20.79 3.79
N PHE A 487 2.94 -19.49 3.96
CA PHE A 487 4.09 -18.83 3.32
C PHE A 487 5.42 -19.40 3.80
N PHE A 488 5.56 -19.70 5.09
CA PHE A 488 6.76 -20.33 5.64
C PHE A 488 7.00 -21.72 5.05
N ASP A 489 5.97 -22.56 4.93
CA ASP A 489 6.05 -23.87 4.32
C ASP A 489 6.42 -23.79 2.84
N LEU A 490 5.81 -22.86 2.11
CA LEU A 490 6.11 -22.59 0.71
C LEU A 490 7.58 -22.18 0.53
N ALA A 491 8.03 -21.19 1.29
CA ALA A 491 9.42 -20.72 1.27
C ALA A 491 10.41 -21.83 1.62
N THR A 492 10.06 -22.68 2.59
CA THR A 492 10.91 -23.82 2.97
C THR A 492 11.02 -24.83 1.83
N SER A 493 9.91 -25.11 1.13
CA SER A 493 9.92 -25.99 -0.03
C SER A 493 10.77 -25.45 -1.19
N GLU A 494 10.75 -24.14 -1.41
CA GLU A 494 11.57 -23.44 -2.41
C GLU A 494 13.05 -23.46 -2.03
N ALA A 495 13.39 -23.21 -0.77
CA ALA A 495 14.76 -23.28 -0.27
C ALA A 495 15.36 -24.69 -0.43
N ILE A 496 14.57 -25.77 -0.18
CA ILE A 496 15.01 -27.15 -0.41
C ILE A 496 15.31 -27.38 -1.90
N ARG A 497 14.51 -26.79 -2.81
CA ARG A 497 14.76 -26.85 -4.26
C ARG A 497 15.88 -25.90 -4.74
N ARG A 498 16.51 -25.19 -3.80
CA ARG A 498 17.56 -24.16 -4.03
C ARG A 498 17.08 -22.90 -4.76
N ASP A 499 15.78 -22.67 -4.83
CA ASP A 499 15.21 -21.40 -5.29
C ASP A 499 15.19 -20.40 -4.13
N TYR A 500 16.38 -19.91 -3.77
CA TYR A 500 16.54 -19.04 -2.60
C TYR A 500 15.93 -17.64 -2.81
N LEU A 501 15.79 -17.19 -4.06
CA LEU A 501 15.19 -15.89 -4.34
C LEU A 501 13.68 -15.92 -4.05
N ALA A 502 12.96 -16.92 -4.55
CA ALA A 502 11.54 -17.12 -4.25
C ALA A 502 11.35 -17.38 -2.75
N ALA A 503 12.18 -18.24 -2.15
CA ALA A 503 12.14 -18.52 -0.73
C ALA A 503 12.30 -17.27 0.14
N LEU A 504 13.21 -16.36 -0.21
CA LEU A 504 13.40 -15.09 0.51
C LEU A 504 12.13 -14.26 0.51
N VAL A 505 11.51 -14.08 -0.64
CA VAL A 505 10.26 -13.31 -0.78
C VAL A 505 9.15 -13.89 0.10
N HIS A 506 8.96 -15.21 0.04
CA HIS A 506 7.89 -15.85 0.83
C HIS A 506 8.22 -15.95 2.33
N TYR A 507 9.50 -16.03 2.74
CA TYR A 507 9.85 -15.87 4.16
C TYR A 507 9.57 -14.45 4.67
N GLN A 508 9.83 -13.41 3.87
CA GLN A 508 9.47 -12.03 4.20
C GLN A 508 7.95 -11.85 4.30
N ASP A 509 7.19 -12.47 3.41
CA ASP A 509 5.73 -12.47 3.52
C ASP A 509 5.27 -13.23 4.79
N ALA A 510 5.85 -14.39 5.10
CA ALA A 510 5.56 -15.11 6.34
C ALA A 510 5.81 -14.22 7.58
N GLU A 511 6.91 -13.45 7.60
CA GLU A 511 7.25 -12.55 8.71
C GLU A 511 6.22 -11.43 8.89
N LYS A 512 5.74 -10.82 7.79
CA LYS A 512 4.69 -9.78 7.83
C LYS A 512 3.39 -10.30 8.43
N TRP A 513 3.02 -11.55 8.14
CA TRP A 513 1.80 -12.15 8.65
C TRP A 513 1.96 -12.66 10.07
N ASN A 514 3.07 -13.29 10.38
CA ASN A 514 3.36 -13.85 11.70
C ASN A 514 4.87 -13.96 11.95
N SER A 515 5.45 -12.98 12.62
CA SER A 515 6.88 -12.95 12.94
C SER A 515 7.30 -13.96 14.02
N THR A 516 6.34 -14.64 14.67
CA THR A 516 6.63 -15.56 15.78
C THR A 516 6.81 -17.03 15.35
N ILE A 517 6.76 -17.32 14.05
CA ILE A 517 6.95 -18.68 13.53
C ILE A 517 8.35 -19.20 13.91
N PRO A 518 8.46 -20.35 14.60
CA PRO A 518 9.75 -20.92 14.99
C PRO A 518 10.65 -21.18 13.77
N GLY A 519 11.87 -20.69 13.81
CA GLY A 519 12.86 -20.87 12.75
C GLY A 519 12.74 -19.92 11.55
N LEU A 520 11.69 -19.10 11.49
CA LEU A 520 11.45 -18.16 10.36
C LEU A 520 12.67 -17.26 10.11
N LEU A 521 13.11 -16.50 11.11
CA LEU A 521 14.23 -15.56 10.96
C LEU A 521 15.53 -16.24 10.59
N ARG A 522 15.73 -17.48 11.08
CA ARG A 522 16.90 -18.27 10.71
C ARG A 522 16.87 -18.66 9.23
N ASN A 523 15.75 -19.20 8.76
CA ASN A 523 15.59 -19.63 7.38
C ASN A 523 15.62 -18.42 6.42
N LEU A 524 15.00 -17.32 6.79
CA LEU A 524 15.04 -16.05 6.07
C LEU A 524 16.48 -15.55 5.92
N GLY A 525 17.25 -15.51 7.01
CA GLY A 525 18.64 -15.09 6.98
C GLY A 525 19.52 -16.01 6.15
N VAL A 526 19.28 -17.32 6.16
CA VAL A 526 19.98 -18.29 5.30
C VAL A 526 19.64 -18.03 3.84
N ALA A 527 18.37 -17.85 3.48
CA ALA A 527 17.96 -17.54 2.12
C ALA A 527 18.59 -16.23 1.62
N ALA A 528 18.53 -15.18 2.44
CA ALA A 528 19.14 -13.87 2.16
C ALA A 528 20.65 -14.01 1.89
N PHE A 529 21.36 -14.77 2.72
CA PHE A 529 22.79 -15.04 2.52
C PHE A 529 23.06 -15.71 1.17
N ARG A 530 22.22 -16.69 0.78
CA ARG A 530 22.38 -17.43 -0.48
C ARG A 530 22.17 -16.58 -1.73
N VAL A 531 21.31 -15.55 -1.64
CA VAL A 531 21.09 -14.58 -2.74
C VAL A 531 21.98 -13.34 -2.63
N GLN A 532 22.90 -13.33 -1.66
CA GLN A 532 23.84 -12.23 -1.39
C GLN A 532 23.15 -10.93 -0.89
N ASP A 533 21.92 -11.02 -0.39
CA ASP A 533 21.32 -9.91 0.37
C ASP A 533 21.86 -9.93 1.80
N TYR A 534 23.08 -9.44 1.95
CA TYR A 534 23.77 -9.45 3.23
C TYR A 534 23.13 -8.53 4.27
N ASN A 535 22.47 -7.45 3.84
CA ASN A 535 21.76 -6.56 4.75
C ASN A 535 20.59 -7.27 5.43
N GLU A 536 19.78 -7.96 4.65
CA GLU A 536 18.66 -8.74 5.17
C GLU A 536 19.15 -9.95 6.00
N CYS A 537 20.22 -10.60 5.56
CA CYS A 537 20.88 -11.65 6.34
C CYS A 537 21.29 -11.15 7.72
N VAL A 538 21.96 -10.01 7.81
CA VAL A 538 22.39 -9.41 9.08
C VAL A 538 21.19 -9.04 9.94
N ARG A 539 20.15 -8.42 9.36
CA ARG A 539 18.92 -8.06 10.06
C ARG A 539 18.28 -9.27 10.75
N ALA A 540 18.08 -10.35 10.00
CA ALA A 540 17.39 -11.53 10.48
C ALA A 540 18.24 -12.36 11.47
N LEU A 541 19.50 -12.66 11.11
CA LEU A 541 20.35 -13.53 11.91
C LEU A 541 20.86 -12.87 13.18
N SER A 542 20.99 -11.53 13.24
CA SER A 542 21.32 -10.83 14.47
C SER A 542 20.26 -11.03 15.56
N GLN A 543 18.97 -11.07 15.16
CA GLN A 543 17.88 -11.35 16.09
C GLN A 543 17.92 -12.81 16.57
N VAL A 544 18.22 -13.76 15.69
CA VAL A 544 18.41 -15.17 16.06
C VAL A 544 19.54 -15.29 17.07
N LEU A 545 20.68 -14.65 16.83
CA LEU A 545 21.85 -14.70 17.70
C LEU A 545 21.60 -14.02 19.05
N ALA A 546 20.77 -12.97 19.10
CA ALA A 546 20.37 -12.33 20.36
C ALA A 546 19.60 -13.31 21.26
N GLY A 547 18.77 -14.18 20.69
CA GLY A 547 18.04 -15.23 21.41
C GLY A 547 18.89 -16.44 21.78
N ASN A 548 19.89 -16.77 20.96
CA ASN A 548 20.84 -17.86 21.20
C ASN A 548 22.29 -17.46 20.88
N PRO A 549 22.99 -16.80 21.81
CA PRO A 549 24.35 -16.32 21.58
C PRO A 549 25.40 -17.40 21.26
N SER A 550 25.13 -18.67 21.51
CA SER A 550 26.05 -19.79 21.27
C SER A 550 25.85 -20.47 19.90
N ASP A 551 24.97 -19.95 19.05
CA ASP A 551 24.68 -20.54 17.72
C ASP A 551 25.85 -20.35 16.75
N ALA A 552 26.75 -21.31 16.72
CA ALA A 552 27.96 -21.26 15.91
C ALA A 552 27.70 -21.12 14.39
N PRO A 553 26.77 -21.86 13.75
CA PRO A 553 26.42 -21.67 12.36
C PRO A 553 25.93 -20.25 12.03
N VAL A 554 25.09 -19.69 12.88
CA VAL A 554 24.57 -18.32 12.70
C VAL A 554 25.69 -17.29 12.85
N ARG A 555 26.60 -17.47 13.82
CA ARG A 555 27.78 -16.61 13.97
C ARG A 555 28.67 -16.64 12.73
N ALA A 556 28.95 -17.83 12.20
CA ALA A 556 29.75 -17.99 11.00
C ALA A 556 29.16 -17.22 9.81
N MET A 557 27.87 -17.39 9.59
CA MET A 557 27.17 -16.71 8.48
C MET A 557 27.12 -15.20 8.66
N LEU A 558 26.85 -14.72 9.89
CA LEU A 558 26.89 -13.30 10.23
C LEU A 558 28.28 -12.69 10.02
N GLY A 559 29.32 -13.39 10.44
CA GLY A 559 30.69 -12.94 10.22
C GLY A 559 31.03 -12.77 8.75
N SER A 560 30.66 -13.76 7.92
CA SER A 560 30.83 -13.67 6.48
C SER A 560 29.98 -12.56 5.84
N ALA A 561 28.74 -12.37 6.30
CA ALA A 561 27.86 -11.31 5.80
C ALA A 561 28.39 -9.91 6.17
N TYR A 562 28.82 -9.72 7.40
CA TYR A 562 29.47 -8.46 7.83
C TYR A 562 30.75 -8.16 7.05
N PHE A 563 31.57 -9.19 6.80
CA PHE A 563 32.76 -9.05 5.98
C PHE A 563 32.43 -8.60 4.55
N ALA A 564 31.41 -9.20 3.94
CA ALA A 564 30.94 -8.84 2.60
C ALA A 564 30.37 -7.41 2.51
N LEU A 565 29.91 -6.85 3.63
CA LEU A 565 29.44 -5.47 3.77
C LEU A 565 30.54 -4.49 4.22
N ASP A 566 31.81 -4.90 4.21
CA ASP A 566 32.96 -4.13 4.70
C ASP A 566 32.84 -3.70 6.18
N ASN A 567 31.93 -4.31 6.94
CA ASN A 567 31.77 -4.06 8.36
C ASN A 567 32.72 -4.95 9.18
N TYR A 568 34.01 -4.68 9.03
CA TYR A 568 35.10 -5.51 9.57
C TYR A 568 35.07 -5.66 11.10
N ARG A 569 34.62 -4.63 11.82
CA ARG A 569 34.52 -4.68 13.29
C ARG A 569 33.49 -5.71 13.76
N GLU A 570 32.30 -5.67 13.19
CA GLU A 570 31.24 -6.62 13.55
C GLU A 570 31.54 -8.01 12.97
N ALA A 571 32.23 -8.12 11.84
CA ALA A 571 32.72 -9.40 11.29
C ALA A 571 33.66 -10.08 12.28
N ALA A 572 34.73 -9.39 12.71
CA ALA A 572 35.69 -9.92 13.67
C ALA A 572 34.99 -10.30 15.00
N LYS A 573 34.08 -9.46 15.51
CA LYS A 573 33.34 -9.73 16.75
C LYS A 573 32.39 -10.94 16.62
N ALA A 574 31.77 -11.15 15.46
CA ALA A 574 30.91 -12.30 15.21
C ALA A 574 31.71 -13.60 15.12
N ILE A 575 32.89 -13.60 14.49
CA ILE A 575 33.70 -14.78 14.24
C ILE A 575 34.52 -15.17 15.46
N ALA A 576 35.09 -14.23 16.20
CA ALA A 576 35.99 -14.47 17.32
C ALA A 576 35.54 -15.53 18.35
N PRO A 577 34.26 -15.61 18.76
CA PRO A 577 33.80 -16.64 19.69
C PRO A 577 33.83 -18.08 19.14
N LEU A 578 34.06 -18.27 17.84
CA LEU A 578 34.21 -19.59 17.22
C LEU A 578 35.64 -20.19 17.45
N GLY A 579 36.61 -19.33 17.79
CA GLY A 579 37.97 -19.72 18.16
C GLY A 579 38.66 -20.56 17.08
N ASP A 580 39.38 -21.59 17.51
CA ASP A 580 40.15 -22.48 16.63
C ASP A 580 39.35 -23.06 15.47
N ARG A 581 38.05 -23.29 15.70
CA ARG A 581 37.16 -23.79 14.63
C ARG A 581 37.08 -22.81 13.44
N ALA A 582 37.06 -21.50 13.72
CA ALA A 582 37.03 -20.49 12.65
C ALA A 582 38.39 -20.30 11.98
N MET A 583 39.49 -20.45 12.74
CA MET A 583 40.86 -20.35 12.19
C MET A 583 41.13 -21.40 11.10
N HIS A 584 40.62 -22.62 11.29
CA HIS A 584 40.82 -23.73 10.38
C HIS A 584 39.65 -23.96 9.40
N ASP A 585 38.64 -23.07 9.41
CA ASP A 585 37.51 -23.11 8.48
C ASP A 585 37.87 -22.38 7.16
N PRO A 586 37.86 -23.07 6.00
CA PRO A 586 38.22 -22.47 4.72
C PRO A 586 37.40 -21.24 4.33
N THR A 587 36.22 -21.05 4.91
CA THR A 587 35.31 -19.93 4.59
C THR A 587 35.37 -18.79 5.61
N LEU A 588 35.99 -18.99 6.77
CA LEU A 588 36.00 -18.01 7.88
C LEU A 588 37.37 -17.47 8.23
N GLY A 589 38.43 -18.28 8.10
CA GLY A 589 39.75 -17.90 8.53
C GLY A 589 40.29 -16.64 7.84
N TYR A 590 40.17 -16.59 6.52
CA TYR A 590 40.53 -15.39 5.76
C TYR A 590 39.65 -14.17 6.11
N PRO A 591 38.30 -14.20 6.06
CA PRO A 591 37.45 -13.08 6.50
C PRO A 591 37.77 -12.58 7.90
N TRP A 592 38.09 -13.46 8.83
CA TRP A 592 38.46 -13.09 10.18
C TRP A 592 39.82 -12.38 10.23
N ALA A 593 40.86 -12.95 9.66
CA ALA A 593 42.20 -12.35 9.62
C ALA A 593 42.19 -10.99 8.91
N ALA A 594 41.53 -10.93 7.74
CA ALA A 594 41.40 -9.69 6.99
C ALA A 594 40.63 -8.63 7.79
N SER A 595 39.50 -9.00 8.46
CA SER A 595 38.76 -8.10 9.33
C SER A 595 39.58 -7.54 10.47
N LEU A 596 40.35 -8.40 11.15
CA LEU A 596 41.25 -7.99 12.24
C LEU A 596 42.32 -7.00 11.71
N PHE A 597 42.91 -7.30 10.58
CA PHE A 597 43.89 -6.39 9.95
C PHE A 597 43.26 -5.04 9.63
N ARG A 598 42.07 -5.01 9.01
CA ARG A 598 41.37 -3.76 8.64
C ARG A 598 40.99 -2.89 9.85
N ILE A 599 40.75 -3.48 11.02
CA ILE A 599 40.47 -2.72 12.26
C ILE A 599 41.71 -2.36 13.04
N GLY A 600 42.93 -2.71 12.55
CA GLY A 600 44.22 -2.36 13.12
C GLY A 600 44.75 -3.39 14.15
N ASP A 601 44.13 -4.54 14.33
CA ASP A 601 44.62 -5.61 15.20
C ASP A 601 45.55 -6.55 14.40
N SER A 602 46.70 -6.05 14.00
CA SER A 602 47.66 -6.82 13.19
C SER A 602 48.22 -8.04 13.93
N THR A 603 48.30 -8.00 15.26
CA THR A 603 48.81 -9.16 16.04
C THR A 603 47.88 -10.36 15.97
N GLN A 604 46.62 -10.15 16.23
CA GLN A 604 45.61 -11.22 16.10
C GLN A 604 45.44 -11.62 14.65
N ALA A 605 45.45 -10.69 13.71
CA ALA A 605 45.38 -10.98 12.27
C ALA A 605 46.50 -11.93 11.83
N THR A 606 47.74 -11.65 12.27
CA THR A 606 48.89 -12.51 12.03
C THR A 606 48.68 -13.92 12.56
N HIS A 607 48.22 -14.02 13.81
CA HIS A 607 47.98 -15.35 14.45
C HIS A 607 46.92 -16.15 13.70
N VAL A 608 45.77 -15.54 13.45
CA VAL A 608 44.65 -16.20 12.73
C VAL A 608 45.09 -16.63 11.32
N LEU A 609 45.85 -15.77 10.60
CA LEU A 609 46.25 -16.09 9.25
C LEU A 609 47.29 -17.23 9.20
N GLN A 610 48.20 -17.26 10.21
CA GLN A 610 49.16 -18.35 10.36
C GLN A 610 48.50 -19.70 10.60
N GLU A 611 47.54 -19.74 11.52
CA GLU A 611 46.78 -20.98 11.79
C GLU A 611 45.94 -21.40 10.59
N TYR A 612 45.37 -20.41 9.85
CA TYR A 612 44.59 -20.66 8.64
C TYR A 612 45.38 -21.30 7.52
N GLU A 613 46.67 -20.95 7.37
CA GLU A 613 47.59 -21.53 6.39
C GLU A 613 47.84 -23.03 6.61
N HIS A 614 47.63 -23.53 7.83
CA HIS A 614 47.75 -24.95 8.14
C HIS A 614 46.54 -25.78 7.69
N SER A 615 45.49 -25.13 7.15
CA SER A 615 44.30 -25.78 6.61
C SER A 615 44.54 -26.25 5.16
N ASP A 616 43.73 -27.20 4.69
CA ASP A 616 43.72 -27.60 3.29
C ASP A 616 43.04 -26.54 2.43
N LEU A 617 43.84 -25.60 1.92
CA LEU A 617 43.37 -24.44 1.17
C LEU A 617 43.40 -24.66 -0.33
N SER A 618 42.35 -24.16 -1.01
CA SER A 618 42.35 -24.11 -2.48
C SER A 618 43.41 -23.10 -2.99
N PRO A 619 43.90 -23.25 -4.24
CA PRO A 619 44.80 -22.27 -4.85
C PRO A 619 44.31 -20.84 -4.77
N ASP A 620 43.01 -20.61 -4.97
CA ASP A 620 42.41 -19.28 -4.85
C ASP A 620 42.43 -18.74 -3.40
N ALA A 621 42.22 -19.60 -2.40
CA ALA A 621 42.34 -19.21 -1.00
C ALA A 621 43.78 -18.82 -0.65
N LEU A 622 44.76 -19.58 -1.14
CA LEU A 622 46.20 -19.27 -0.96
C LEU A 622 46.57 -17.93 -1.63
N LEU A 623 45.97 -17.59 -2.78
CA LEU A 623 46.14 -16.26 -3.38
C LEU A 623 45.68 -15.16 -2.43
N LEU A 624 44.48 -15.29 -1.83
CA LEU A 624 43.94 -14.31 -0.88
C LEU A 624 44.83 -14.19 0.37
N VAL A 625 45.34 -15.30 0.87
CA VAL A 625 46.32 -15.34 1.98
C VAL A 625 47.60 -14.59 1.62
N GLY A 626 48.18 -14.86 0.47
CA GLY A 626 49.39 -14.18 -0.01
C GLY A 626 49.16 -12.67 -0.21
N GLN A 627 48.01 -12.27 -0.73
CA GLN A 627 47.65 -10.85 -0.85
C GLN A 627 47.52 -10.19 0.53
N LEU A 628 46.90 -10.83 1.49
CA LEU A 628 46.76 -10.28 2.84
C LEU A 628 48.13 -10.14 3.54
N TRP A 629 49.04 -11.14 3.41
CA TRP A 629 50.40 -11.01 3.88
C TRP A 629 51.13 -9.85 3.22
N SER A 630 50.97 -9.68 1.92
CA SER A 630 51.55 -8.55 1.17
C SER A 630 51.03 -7.20 1.66
N ASP A 631 49.73 -7.10 1.97
CA ASP A 631 49.11 -5.90 2.54
C ASP A 631 49.62 -5.62 3.97
N MET A 632 49.89 -6.67 4.73
CA MET A 632 50.51 -6.58 6.08
C MET A 632 51.98 -6.24 6.04
N GLY A 633 52.61 -6.28 4.86
CA GLY A 633 54.05 -5.99 4.66
C GLY A 633 54.97 -7.22 4.88
N ASP A 634 54.44 -8.42 5.11
CA ASP A 634 55.23 -9.64 5.22
C ASP A 634 55.39 -10.28 3.82
N PHE A 635 56.29 -9.71 3.03
CA PHE A 635 56.48 -10.16 1.64
C PHE A 635 57.05 -11.56 1.56
N SER A 636 57.83 -12.00 2.58
CA SER A 636 58.38 -13.35 2.62
C SER A 636 57.28 -14.40 2.65
N ARG A 637 56.31 -14.24 3.57
CA ARG A 637 55.14 -15.13 3.69
C ARG A 637 54.21 -15.00 2.49
N ALA A 638 54.02 -13.78 1.98
CA ALA A 638 53.23 -13.58 0.78
C ALA A 638 53.72 -14.41 -0.40
N VAL A 639 55.06 -14.38 -0.66
CA VAL A 639 55.70 -15.17 -1.73
C VAL A 639 55.56 -16.67 -1.48
N GLN A 640 55.72 -17.14 -0.23
CA GLN A 640 55.51 -18.55 0.14
C GLN A 640 54.06 -18.99 -0.16
N ALA A 641 53.05 -18.22 0.23
CA ALA A 641 51.66 -18.53 -0.02
C ALA A 641 51.37 -18.60 -1.54
N PHE A 642 51.91 -17.67 -2.33
CA PHE A 642 51.73 -17.70 -3.78
C PHE A 642 52.44 -18.93 -4.41
N HIS A 643 53.62 -19.31 -3.91
CA HIS A 643 54.28 -20.54 -4.39
C HIS A 643 53.52 -21.79 -3.99
N HIS A 644 52.92 -21.88 -2.80
CA HIS A 644 52.05 -23.01 -2.45
C HIS A 644 50.82 -23.05 -3.36
N ALA A 645 50.29 -21.90 -3.77
CA ALA A 645 49.21 -21.89 -4.77
C ALA A 645 49.68 -22.45 -6.13
N LEU A 646 50.92 -22.15 -6.54
CA LEU A 646 51.53 -22.67 -7.79
C LEU A 646 51.92 -24.14 -7.70
N GLU A 647 52.23 -24.68 -6.53
CA GLU A 647 52.44 -26.10 -6.31
C GLU A 647 51.14 -26.89 -6.54
N ALA A 648 50.01 -26.32 -6.10
CA ALA A 648 48.69 -26.91 -6.31
C ALA A 648 48.15 -26.69 -7.73
N ASP A 649 48.38 -25.52 -8.34
CA ASP A 649 48.04 -25.21 -9.73
C ASP A 649 49.15 -24.41 -10.42
N PRO A 650 50.08 -25.11 -11.12
CA PRO A 650 51.19 -24.46 -11.84
C PRO A 650 50.79 -23.50 -12.97
N SER A 651 49.54 -23.62 -13.44
CA SER A 651 49.02 -22.77 -14.52
C SER A 651 48.40 -21.42 -14.05
N LEU A 652 48.42 -21.15 -12.77
CA LEU A 652 47.77 -20.00 -12.17
C LEU A 652 48.58 -18.73 -12.42
N VAL A 653 48.37 -18.04 -13.54
CA VAL A 653 49.09 -16.83 -13.96
C VAL A 653 49.03 -15.74 -12.87
N LYS A 654 47.87 -15.58 -12.22
CA LYS A 654 47.69 -14.58 -11.13
C LYS A 654 48.62 -14.83 -9.94
N ALA A 655 48.91 -16.08 -9.59
CA ALA A 655 49.85 -16.39 -8.50
C ALA A 655 51.27 -15.94 -8.85
N ARG A 656 51.75 -16.15 -10.08
CA ARG A 656 53.01 -15.64 -10.54
C ARG A 656 53.06 -14.11 -10.55
N TYR A 657 52.02 -13.47 -11.05
CA TYR A 657 51.92 -12.02 -11.02
C TYR A 657 52.04 -11.49 -9.59
N PHE A 658 51.26 -11.99 -8.65
CA PHE A 658 51.29 -11.53 -7.26
C PHE A 658 52.61 -11.87 -6.56
N ALA A 659 53.20 -13.02 -6.82
CA ALA A 659 54.55 -13.37 -6.34
C ALA A 659 55.56 -12.35 -6.84
N GLY A 660 55.55 -12.01 -8.14
CA GLY A 660 56.41 -11.01 -8.75
C GLY A 660 56.18 -9.63 -8.12
N MET A 661 54.96 -9.21 -7.85
CA MET A 661 54.65 -7.94 -7.18
C MET A 661 55.13 -7.93 -5.72
N ALA A 662 55.00 -9.04 -4.96
CA ALA A 662 55.50 -9.16 -3.61
C ALA A 662 57.05 -9.12 -3.58
N GLN A 663 57.72 -9.84 -4.51
CA GLN A 663 59.17 -9.78 -4.66
C GLN A 663 59.67 -8.36 -5.02
N LEU A 664 58.94 -7.65 -5.89
CA LEU A 664 59.28 -6.28 -6.28
C LEU A 664 59.21 -5.31 -5.09
N ARG A 665 58.15 -5.46 -4.28
CA ARG A 665 57.99 -4.66 -3.03
C ARG A 665 59.01 -5.04 -1.96
N TRP A 666 59.52 -6.26 -2.01
CA TRP A 666 60.61 -6.74 -1.15
C TRP A 666 61.99 -6.37 -1.68
N GLU A 667 62.06 -5.55 -2.73
CA GLU A 667 63.28 -5.12 -3.42
C GLU A 667 64.06 -6.22 -4.09
N HIS A 668 63.49 -7.40 -4.32
CA HIS A 668 64.05 -8.55 -5.00
C HIS A 668 63.73 -8.51 -6.51
N SER A 669 64.32 -7.53 -7.22
CA SER A 669 63.98 -7.24 -8.62
C SER A 669 64.32 -8.39 -9.61
N LYS A 670 65.28 -9.25 -9.29
CA LYS A 670 65.61 -10.40 -10.15
C LYS A 670 64.55 -11.47 -10.06
N GLU A 671 64.19 -11.85 -8.85
CA GLU A 671 63.13 -12.82 -8.55
C GLU A 671 61.79 -12.34 -9.08
N ALA A 672 61.48 -11.06 -8.92
CA ALA A 672 60.29 -10.45 -9.51
C ALA A 672 60.29 -10.58 -11.05
N GLN A 673 61.44 -10.36 -11.71
CA GLN A 673 61.54 -10.52 -13.15
C GLN A 673 61.32 -11.96 -13.56
N GLU A 674 61.81 -12.94 -12.82
CA GLU A 674 61.62 -14.36 -13.09
C GLU A 674 60.13 -14.74 -13.03
N GLU A 675 59.42 -14.27 -12.00
CA GLU A 675 57.99 -14.55 -11.84
C GLU A 675 57.15 -13.91 -12.96
N PHE A 676 57.36 -12.64 -13.31
CA PHE A 676 56.62 -12.00 -14.41
C PHE A 676 56.95 -12.64 -15.77
N THR A 677 58.20 -13.03 -15.99
CA THR A 677 58.58 -13.76 -17.21
C THR A 677 57.89 -15.11 -17.27
N ALA A 678 57.82 -15.84 -16.17
CA ALA A 678 57.08 -17.09 -16.08
C ALA A 678 55.60 -16.92 -16.31
N ALA A 679 54.97 -15.83 -15.78
CA ALA A 679 53.60 -15.46 -16.06
C ALA A 679 53.35 -15.23 -17.55
N LEU A 680 54.23 -14.45 -18.20
CA LEU A 680 54.18 -14.20 -19.66
C LEU A 680 54.47 -15.43 -20.51
N THR A 681 55.20 -16.41 -19.97
CA THR A 681 55.38 -17.70 -20.66
C THR A 681 54.07 -18.50 -20.68
N LEU A 682 53.24 -18.42 -19.64
CA LEU A 682 51.90 -19.06 -19.55
C LEU A 682 50.83 -18.25 -20.32
N ALA A 683 50.87 -16.93 -20.22
CA ALA A 683 49.95 -16.03 -20.88
C ALA A 683 50.75 -14.86 -21.53
N PRO A 684 51.17 -14.97 -22.77
CA PRO A 684 52.02 -14.01 -23.46
C PRO A 684 51.39 -12.62 -23.62
N ASP A 685 50.06 -12.51 -23.57
CA ASP A 685 49.34 -11.27 -23.73
C ASP A 685 48.72 -10.75 -22.37
N ASP A 686 49.31 -11.21 -21.24
CA ASP A 686 48.86 -10.73 -19.93
C ASP A 686 49.37 -9.31 -19.63
N ALA A 687 48.43 -8.37 -19.60
CA ALA A 687 48.74 -6.96 -19.39
C ALA A 687 49.34 -6.70 -18.00
N ASP A 688 48.85 -7.34 -16.95
CA ASP A 688 49.30 -7.13 -15.56
C ASP A 688 50.75 -7.63 -15.39
N ALA A 689 51.09 -8.79 -15.94
CA ALA A 689 52.46 -9.32 -15.91
C ALA A 689 53.44 -8.43 -16.75
N THR A 690 52.99 -7.91 -17.91
CA THR A 690 53.77 -6.98 -18.72
C THR A 690 53.99 -5.65 -17.98
N ILE A 691 52.99 -5.12 -17.29
CA ILE A 691 53.11 -3.94 -16.43
C ILE A 691 54.12 -4.24 -15.28
N GLY A 692 54.00 -5.39 -14.65
CA GLY A 692 54.87 -5.84 -13.58
C GLY A 692 56.34 -5.89 -14.04
N LEU A 693 56.61 -6.42 -15.24
CA LEU A 693 57.94 -6.41 -15.85
C LEU A 693 58.41 -4.97 -16.15
N GLY A 694 57.50 -4.10 -16.56
CA GLY A 694 57.78 -2.66 -16.73
C GLY A 694 58.24 -2.02 -15.44
N TYR A 695 57.62 -2.30 -14.29
CA TYR A 695 58.04 -1.85 -12.97
C TYR A 695 59.46 -2.32 -12.61
N VAL A 696 59.76 -3.57 -12.88
CA VAL A 696 61.15 -4.08 -12.70
C VAL A 696 62.14 -3.28 -13.52
N ARG A 697 61.83 -2.93 -14.79
CA ARG A 697 62.67 -2.12 -15.65
C ARG A 697 62.85 -0.68 -15.09
N VAL A 698 61.80 -0.10 -14.58
CA VAL A 698 61.88 1.23 -13.90
C VAL A 698 62.80 1.15 -12.71
N GLN A 699 62.68 0.16 -11.83
CA GLN A 699 63.51 -0.02 -10.65
C GLN A 699 64.98 -0.29 -11.01
N GLN A 700 65.23 -0.95 -12.13
CA GLN A 700 66.58 -1.16 -12.69
C GLN A 700 67.18 0.08 -13.39
N GLY A 701 66.43 1.20 -13.45
CA GLY A 701 66.83 2.41 -14.17
C GLY A 701 66.74 2.35 -15.70
N LYS A 702 66.12 1.31 -16.24
CA LYS A 702 65.99 1.03 -17.68
C LYS A 702 64.70 1.62 -18.22
N GLN A 703 64.60 2.94 -18.18
CA GLN A 703 63.34 3.64 -18.53
C GLN A 703 62.87 3.39 -19.95
N SER A 704 63.75 3.33 -20.92
CA SER A 704 63.37 3.08 -22.32
C SER A 704 62.73 1.69 -22.50
N GLU A 705 63.26 0.65 -21.86
CA GLU A 705 62.67 -0.72 -21.90
C GLU A 705 61.28 -0.73 -21.22
N ALA A 706 61.12 0.02 -20.12
CA ALA A 706 59.84 0.15 -19.43
C ALA A 706 58.80 0.85 -20.32
N ILE A 707 59.13 1.96 -20.99
CA ILE A 707 58.24 2.66 -21.93
C ILE A 707 57.79 1.72 -23.04
N GLU A 708 58.67 0.88 -23.62
CA GLU A 708 58.29 -0.08 -24.66
C GLU A 708 57.29 -1.11 -24.14
N LEU A 709 57.48 -1.63 -22.92
CA LEU A 709 56.57 -2.55 -22.28
C LEU A 709 55.19 -1.92 -22.01
N PHE A 710 55.15 -0.74 -21.43
CA PHE A 710 53.88 -0.04 -21.17
C PHE A 710 53.18 0.38 -22.47
N ARG A 711 53.94 0.77 -23.51
CA ARG A 711 53.37 1.03 -24.84
C ARG A 711 52.75 -0.21 -25.45
N SER A 712 53.43 -1.34 -25.36
CA SER A 712 52.86 -2.64 -25.80
C SER A 712 51.53 -2.94 -25.08
N VAL A 713 51.40 -2.67 -23.78
CA VAL A 713 50.15 -2.85 -23.06
C VAL A 713 49.06 -1.90 -23.61
N THR A 714 49.36 -0.62 -23.84
CA THR A 714 48.37 0.33 -24.37
C THR A 714 47.96 0.05 -25.82
N GLU A 715 48.79 -0.61 -26.58
CA GLU A 715 48.50 -1.03 -27.97
C GLU A 715 47.64 -2.29 -28.03
N HIS A 716 47.88 -3.30 -27.17
CA HIS A 716 47.15 -4.56 -27.17
C HIS A 716 45.88 -4.49 -26.26
N HIS A 717 45.94 -3.66 -25.24
CA HIS A 717 44.89 -3.48 -24.24
C HIS A 717 44.53 -1.99 -24.04
N PRO A 718 43.89 -1.35 -25.04
CA PRO A 718 43.62 0.09 -25.01
C PRO A 718 42.66 0.53 -23.88
N GLU A 719 41.93 -0.42 -23.27
CA GLU A 719 41.09 -0.19 -22.10
C GLU A 719 41.85 -0.28 -20.76
N ASN A 720 43.17 -0.64 -20.79
CA ASN A 720 43.94 -0.79 -19.56
C ASN A 720 44.43 0.56 -19.03
N GLY A 721 43.63 1.22 -18.20
CA GLY A 721 43.92 2.53 -17.62
C GLY A 721 45.23 2.57 -16.82
N ASN A 722 45.66 1.46 -16.21
CA ASN A 722 46.93 1.39 -15.49
C ASN A 722 48.13 1.44 -16.44
N GLY A 723 48.09 0.73 -17.58
CA GLY A 723 49.09 0.80 -18.65
C GLY A 723 49.26 2.23 -19.17
N HIS A 724 48.15 2.90 -19.50
CA HIS A 724 48.16 4.30 -19.91
C HIS A 724 48.72 5.23 -18.84
N TYR A 725 48.38 5.01 -17.57
CA TYR A 725 48.88 5.80 -16.46
C TYR A 725 50.43 5.67 -16.34
N GLN A 726 50.97 4.45 -16.34
CA GLN A 726 52.39 4.20 -16.19
C GLN A 726 53.19 4.75 -17.39
N LEU A 727 52.69 4.54 -18.61
CA LEU A 727 53.27 5.10 -19.83
C LEU A 727 53.29 6.64 -19.75
N GLY A 728 52.14 7.24 -19.44
CA GLY A 728 52.03 8.69 -19.35
C GLY A 728 52.92 9.31 -18.26
N LYS A 729 53.04 8.66 -17.10
CA LYS A 729 53.91 9.05 -16.01
C LYS A 729 55.41 9.10 -16.46
N LEU A 730 55.91 7.98 -17.06
CA LEU A 730 57.28 7.90 -17.52
C LEU A 730 57.59 8.88 -18.66
N LEU A 731 56.66 9.07 -19.60
CA LEU A 731 56.78 10.04 -20.68
C LEU A 731 56.85 11.48 -20.13
N LEU A 732 56.06 11.78 -19.10
CA LEU A 732 56.05 13.09 -18.44
C LEU A 732 57.38 13.38 -17.76
N ASP A 733 57.99 12.39 -17.10
CA ASP A 733 59.30 12.48 -16.45
C ASP A 733 60.43 12.61 -17.48
N GLY A 734 60.29 11.91 -18.63
CA GLY A 734 61.20 12.00 -19.75
C GLY A 734 61.05 13.25 -20.65
N GLY A 735 60.07 14.11 -20.37
CA GLY A 735 59.84 15.34 -21.12
C GLY A 735 58.99 15.25 -22.38
N GLY A 736 58.42 14.07 -22.64
CA GLY A 736 57.47 13.82 -23.75
C GLY A 736 56.06 14.29 -23.44
N ILE A 737 55.90 15.61 -23.20
CA ILE A 737 54.69 16.21 -22.58
C ILE A 737 53.42 15.89 -23.36
N GLN A 738 53.42 16.04 -24.69
CA GLN A 738 52.22 15.87 -25.52
C GLN A 738 51.70 14.42 -25.49
N GLU A 739 52.61 13.47 -25.64
CA GLU A 739 52.26 12.04 -25.57
C GLU A 739 51.83 11.64 -24.15
N ALA A 740 52.51 12.19 -23.12
CA ALA A 740 52.14 11.97 -21.72
C ALA A 740 50.70 12.44 -21.42
N VAL A 741 50.32 13.64 -21.91
CA VAL A 741 48.98 14.16 -21.75
C VAL A 741 47.94 13.22 -22.40
N ALA A 742 48.18 12.80 -23.64
CA ALA A 742 47.27 11.90 -24.36
C ALA A 742 47.05 10.58 -23.58
N GLN A 743 48.14 9.96 -23.07
CA GLN A 743 48.06 8.73 -22.30
C GLN A 743 47.36 8.93 -20.93
N LEU A 744 47.61 10.03 -20.24
CA LEU A 744 46.98 10.33 -18.94
C LEU A 744 45.51 10.71 -19.08
N GLU A 745 45.09 11.31 -20.20
CA GLU A 745 43.67 11.56 -20.52
C GLU A 745 42.91 10.25 -20.64
N VAL A 746 43.46 9.27 -21.35
CA VAL A 746 42.87 7.90 -21.44
C VAL A 746 42.86 7.25 -20.06
N ALA A 747 43.95 7.31 -19.32
CA ALA A 747 44.00 6.77 -17.97
C ALA A 747 42.94 7.37 -17.05
N ALA A 748 42.64 8.68 -17.16
CA ALA A 748 41.59 9.33 -16.38
C ALA A 748 40.17 8.93 -16.79
N GLN A 749 39.96 8.59 -18.06
CA GLN A 749 38.70 8.04 -18.55
C GLN A 749 38.45 6.61 -18.04
N GLU A 750 39.47 5.77 -18.08
CA GLU A 750 39.38 4.38 -17.65
C GLU A 750 39.42 4.21 -16.11
N LEU A 751 40.07 5.13 -15.40
CA LEU A 751 40.23 5.13 -13.93
C LEU A 751 39.70 6.42 -13.28
N PRO A 752 38.43 6.79 -13.48
CA PRO A 752 37.87 8.10 -13.06
C PRO A 752 37.83 8.32 -11.55
N GLN A 753 37.95 7.28 -10.73
CA GLN A 753 37.97 7.35 -9.27
C GLN A 753 39.38 7.32 -8.66
N SER A 754 40.41 7.32 -9.49
CA SER A 754 41.81 7.20 -9.04
C SER A 754 42.46 8.58 -8.87
N ASP A 755 42.53 9.03 -7.64
CA ASP A 755 43.04 10.38 -7.31
C ASP A 755 44.49 10.62 -7.83
N TYR A 756 45.36 9.59 -7.85
CA TYR A 756 46.72 9.68 -8.35
C TYR A 756 46.79 9.92 -9.87
N VAL A 757 45.84 9.42 -10.65
CA VAL A 757 45.75 9.67 -12.10
C VAL A 757 45.47 11.16 -12.37
N HIS A 758 44.46 11.71 -11.71
CA HIS A 758 44.11 13.12 -11.81
C HIS A 758 45.22 14.06 -11.35
N TYR A 759 45.99 13.64 -10.32
CA TYR A 759 47.18 14.38 -9.89
C TYR A 759 48.27 14.41 -10.98
N GLN A 760 48.55 13.30 -11.64
CA GLN A 760 49.53 13.26 -12.72
C GLN A 760 49.06 13.99 -13.98
N LEU A 761 47.80 13.84 -14.34
CA LEU A 761 47.23 14.58 -15.48
C LEU A 761 47.22 16.08 -15.25
N GLN A 762 46.93 16.55 -14.04
CA GLN A 762 47.05 17.94 -13.64
C GLN A 762 48.50 18.46 -13.81
N ALA A 763 49.49 17.66 -13.40
CA ALA A 763 50.90 18.04 -13.57
C ALA A 763 51.33 18.07 -15.04
N ALA A 764 50.82 17.15 -15.86
CA ALA A 764 51.06 17.12 -17.30
C ALA A 764 50.46 18.35 -18.01
N TYR A 765 49.21 18.73 -17.72
CA TYR A 765 48.59 19.92 -18.26
C TYR A 765 49.31 21.21 -17.87
N ARG A 766 49.85 21.27 -16.64
CA ARG A 766 50.67 22.44 -16.26
C ARG A 766 51.97 22.57 -17.09
N LYS A 767 52.62 21.44 -17.36
CA LYS A 767 53.82 21.44 -18.22
C LYS A 767 53.46 21.79 -19.69
N GLU A 768 52.25 21.45 -20.14
CA GLU A 768 51.73 21.79 -21.45
C GLU A 768 51.15 23.22 -21.53
N SER A 769 51.16 23.98 -20.40
CA SER A 769 50.54 25.31 -20.30
C SER A 769 49.01 25.37 -20.42
N ARG A 770 48.33 24.28 -20.29
CA ARG A 770 46.84 24.16 -20.26
C ARG A 770 46.34 24.38 -18.82
N THR A 771 46.43 25.62 -18.34
CA THR A 771 46.14 25.97 -16.94
C THR A 771 44.72 25.69 -16.51
N ALA A 772 43.72 25.94 -17.36
CA ALA A 772 42.30 25.71 -17.06
C ALA A 772 41.98 24.23 -16.90
N ASP A 773 42.58 23.35 -17.71
CA ASP A 773 42.45 21.91 -17.61
C ASP A 773 43.15 21.37 -16.35
N ALA A 774 44.34 21.88 -16.05
CA ALA A 774 45.07 21.55 -14.84
C ALA A 774 44.28 21.88 -13.57
N ASP A 775 43.62 23.04 -13.54
CA ASP A 775 42.82 23.45 -12.37
C ASP A 775 41.58 22.56 -12.18
N ARG A 776 40.94 22.08 -13.26
CA ARG A 776 39.84 21.09 -13.21
C ARG A 776 40.31 19.77 -12.60
N GLU A 777 41.39 19.23 -13.10
CA GLU A 777 41.94 17.96 -12.61
C GLU A 777 42.41 18.07 -11.14
N LEU A 778 42.96 19.21 -10.76
CA LEU A 778 43.33 19.49 -9.37
C LEU A 778 42.09 19.50 -8.45
N GLN A 779 40.98 20.01 -8.94
CA GLN A 779 39.73 20.00 -8.18
C GLN A 779 39.20 18.55 -8.00
N ILE A 780 39.17 17.76 -9.08
CA ILE A 780 38.77 16.34 -9.03
C ILE A 780 39.69 15.58 -8.05
N TYR A 781 41.01 15.76 -8.14
CA TYR A 781 41.98 15.17 -7.22
C TYR A 781 41.63 15.50 -5.75
N LYS A 782 41.35 16.77 -5.43
CA LYS A 782 41.01 17.18 -4.06
C LYS A 782 39.75 16.54 -3.55
N GLU A 783 38.72 16.46 -4.39
CA GLU A 783 37.42 15.82 -4.06
C GLU A 783 37.60 14.33 -3.81
N LEU A 784 38.26 13.60 -4.71
CA LEU A 784 38.54 12.18 -4.57
C LEU A 784 39.41 11.92 -3.32
N LYS A 785 40.40 12.74 -3.07
CA LYS A 785 41.31 12.62 -1.89
C LYS A 785 40.54 12.88 -0.59
N ALA A 786 39.61 13.84 -0.56
CA ALA A 786 38.73 14.07 0.60
C ALA A 786 37.84 12.87 0.86
N LYS A 787 37.14 12.40 -0.17
CA LYS A 787 36.28 11.19 -0.11
C LYS A 787 37.07 9.96 0.36
N ASN A 788 38.26 9.78 -0.13
CA ASN A 788 39.12 8.65 0.24
C ASN A 788 39.66 8.76 1.68
N ARG A 789 39.75 9.95 2.27
CA ARG A 789 40.14 10.13 3.69
C ARG A 789 39.02 9.81 4.65
N GLU A 790 37.79 10.02 4.24
CA GLU A 790 36.59 9.68 5.02
C GLU A 790 36.33 8.16 5.03
N SER A 791 36.82 7.44 4.03
CA SER A 791 36.75 5.97 4.02
C SER A 791 37.76 5.42 5.05
N THR A 792 37.25 4.77 6.08
CA THR A 792 38.02 4.12 7.15
C THR A 792 38.84 2.89 6.69
N VAL A 793 38.80 2.57 5.41
CA VAL A 793 39.49 1.43 4.83
C VAL A 793 40.95 1.81 4.56
N PRO A 794 41.93 1.13 5.18
CA PRO A 794 43.33 1.26 4.77
C PRO A 794 43.42 0.95 3.28
N ARG A 795 43.97 1.87 2.49
CA ARG A 795 44.22 1.63 1.08
C ARG A 795 45.12 0.40 0.91
N PRO A 796 44.91 -0.42 -0.12
CA PRO A 796 46.03 -1.16 -0.67
C PRO A 796 47.13 -0.15 -0.92
N MET A 797 48.31 -0.36 -0.33
CA MET A 797 49.42 0.59 -0.52
C MET A 797 49.62 0.85 -2.02
N GLU A 798 49.78 2.13 -2.38
CA GLU A 798 49.99 2.55 -3.75
C GLU A 798 50.89 1.57 -4.45
N ARG A 799 50.47 1.02 -5.56
CA ARG A 799 51.28 0.15 -6.42
C ARG A 799 52.55 0.94 -6.76
N PRO A 800 53.79 0.35 -6.76
CA PRO A 800 55.01 1.05 -6.79
C PRO A 800 55.17 2.03 -7.96
#